data_57f58d5bdea200f679e179f4bee796ee
#
_entry.id   57f58d5bdea200f679e179f4bee796ee
#
_cell.length_a   1.000
_cell.length_b   1.000
_cell.length_c   1.000
_cell.angle_alpha   90.00
_cell.angle_beta   90.00
_cell.angle_gamma   90.00
#
_symmetry.space_group_name_H-M   'P 1'
#
loop_
_entity.id
_entity.type
_entity.pdbx_description
1 polymer ?
#
loop_
_entity_poly.entity_id
_entity_poly.type
_entity_poly.pdbx_seq_one_letter_code
_entity_poly.pdbx_strand_id
1 'polypeptide(L)'
;MAIKVETEIGGQTFSLETGKLAEQADGAVLVRLGDTVVLATAVAAEPREGIDFFPLTVDYEERMYAAGKIPGGFIKRESRPSEAAILAMRLTDRPIRPLFPKGYKNDVQVVLTVLSADQENDPDILAVNGASAALSVSSIPFLGPVGAVRVGRIDGEFVANPTTTQLESSELDLVVAGTRDAIMMVEAGAKVLPEATMLEAIMWGHAELQKSIDLQEKLVAGAGAPKRIPFIGPRADSIPKLGKALSRPGAEFVILDVETTAMKPEHGYIVDIAALRVRDGQVVDRFESLVNPGRSIVGHQVHGLTDADVTGAPTAAEVLPKFVAWAGSTPLVAHNVSFDLPFVKRHLPNDVEWEPAAVYDTLELAYQLYPDAGSYRLADLMRFVLGKDHGAAHRAMPDAEATAEVFIALTANLTERLDAIRSDIAAEIRRGKEAYNRAEQGQALEDVRRRHGIGSALMETLTKSTVRELVLSENVRIDGRDTTTIRPISVEVGLLPRTHGSGLFTRGQTQALSIATLGPSSDVQRLDTISPETEKRYLHHYNFPPYSVGEARPMRGPGRREIGHGALAERALLPVLPTVEEFPYVIRVVSEVVSSNGSTSMASTCGSTLALMDAGVPISAPVAGAAMGLITDADTNRYAVLTDITGKEDAYGDMDFKVAGTAEGVTALQMDIKVQGITADILRDALEQARVARLFILDKMTAVISASRSELSPYAPRITTIKIPVDKIRDVIGAGGKVIRQITAETGTQINVEDDGTIQIAAVSGEAGEKAVRWIEGLTRDVEVGKEYLGKVTRIMNFGAFVEILPGKEGLVHISQLADYRVPRVEDVVAIGDELMVVVTEIDRMGRVNLSRRAAMERHMARTGAPAGAGADAERS
;
A
#
# COMPACT_ATOMS: atom_id res chain seq x y z
N MET A 1 18.73 -29.45 14.43
CA MET A 1 19.95 -28.75 14.92
C MET A 1 19.91 -27.34 14.35
N ALA A 2 20.18 -26.32 15.16
CA ALA A 2 20.16 -24.94 14.67
C ALA A 2 21.31 -24.72 13.67
N ILE A 3 21.02 -24.06 12.55
CA ILE A 3 21.99 -23.70 11.52
C ILE A 3 21.96 -22.19 11.39
N LYS A 4 23.15 -21.55 11.48
CA LYS A 4 23.34 -20.12 11.32
C LYS A 4 24.33 -19.85 10.18
N VAL A 5 23.97 -18.88 9.31
CA VAL A 5 24.83 -18.38 8.23
C VAL A 5 24.91 -16.86 8.31
N GLU A 6 26.04 -16.28 7.90
CA GLU A 6 26.31 -14.83 8.01
C GLU A 6 27.00 -14.30 6.75
N THR A 7 26.74 -13.02 6.46
CA THR A 7 27.43 -12.23 5.42
C THR A 7 27.48 -10.76 5.84
N GLU A 8 28.23 -9.93 5.11
CA GLU A 8 28.25 -8.47 5.33
C GLU A 8 27.42 -7.74 4.27
N ILE A 9 26.50 -6.89 4.72
CA ILE A 9 25.72 -5.99 3.87
C ILE A 9 25.80 -4.58 4.49
N GLY A 10 26.16 -3.58 3.72
CA GLY A 10 26.29 -2.20 4.20
C GLY A 10 27.31 -2.01 5.33
N GLY A 11 28.36 -2.86 5.40
CA GLY A 11 29.36 -2.82 6.47
C GLY A 11 28.90 -3.42 7.81
N GLN A 12 27.73 -4.04 7.85
CA GLN A 12 27.17 -4.69 9.04
C GLN A 12 26.97 -6.19 8.81
N THR A 13 27.11 -7.00 9.88
CA THR A 13 26.87 -8.43 9.84
C THR A 13 25.38 -8.72 9.71
N PHE A 14 24.97 -9.30 8.58
CA PHE A 14 23.63 -9.82 8.32
C PHE A 14 23.61 -11.34 8.53
N SER A 15 22.71 -11.86 9.37
CA SER A 15 22.66 -13.28 9.68
C SER A 15 21.27 -13.88 9.58
N LEU A 16 21.21 -15.16 9.18
CA LEU A 16 20.02 -16.01 9.15
C LEU A 16 20.25 -17.25 10.01
N GLU A 17 19.32 -17.58 10.88
CA GLU A 17 19.37 -18.77 11.75
C GLU A 17 18.05 -19.54 11.69
N THR A 18 18.09 -20.85 11.46
CA THR A 18 16.92 -21.73 11.46
C THR A 18 17.07 -22.91 12.43
N GLY A 19 15.96 -23.58 12.77
CA GLY A 19 15.96 -24.75 13.67
C GLY A 19 16.09 -24.44 15.16
N LYS A 20 15.83 -23.18 15.58
CA LYS A 20 15.93 -22.74 16.98
C LYS A 20 14.58 -22.36 17.58
N LEU A 21 13.70 -21.72 16.81
CA LEU A 21 12.41 -21.24 17.22
C LEU A 21 11.32 -21.72 16.27
N ALA A 22 10.07 -21.78 16.74
CA ALA A 22 8.88 -22.10 15.96
C ALA A 22 8.95 -23.44 15.18
N GLU A 23 9.32 -24.52 15.86
CA GLU A 23 9.52 -25.87 15.29
C GLU A 23 8.26 -26.45 14.60
N GLN A 24 7.06 -25.95 14.90
CA GLN A 24 5.81 -26.42 14.29
C GLN A 24 5.44 -25.68 13.00
N ALA A 25 6.14 -24.61 12.65
CA ALA A 25 5.96 -23.97 11.36
C ALA A 25 6.61 -24.80 10.26
N ASP A 26 6.07 -24.75 9.02
CA ASP A 26 6.69 -25.40 7.85
C ASP A 26 8.10 -24.84 7.59
N GLY A 27 8.32 -23.55 7.90
CA GLY A 27 9.62 -22.90 7.88
C GLY A 27 9.69 -21.77 8.89
N ALA A 28 10.84 -21.63 9.57
CA ALA A 28 11.09 -20.56 10.54
C ALA A 28 12.55 -20.12 10.48
N VAL A 29 12.76 -18.80 10.38
CA VAL A 29 14.08 -18.17 10.31
C VAL A 29 14.15 -16.95 11.21
N LEU A 30 15.21 -16.84 11.98
CA LEU A 30 15.59 -15.67 12.75
C LEU A 30 16.57 -14.83 11.90
N VAL A 31 16.20 -13.59 11.61
CA VAL A 31 17.00 -12.65 10.82
C VAL A 31 17.55 -11.56 11.73
N ARG A 32 18.82 -11.22 11.57
CA ARG A 32 19.47 -10.18 12.38
C ARG A 32 20.36 -9.27 11.54
N LEU A 33 20.27 -7.96 11.81
CA LEU A 33 21.21 -6.92 11.38
C LEU A 33 21.43 -5.96 12.55
N GLY A 34 22.67 -5.79 12.99
CA GLY A 34 22.95 -5.07 14.23
C GLY A 34 22.27 -5.73 15.42
N ASP A 35 21.51 -4.96 16.21
CA ASP A 35 20.67 -5.45 17.30
C ASP A 35 19.17 -5.54 16.92
N THR A 36 18.81 -5.24 15.67
CA THR A 36 17.48 -5.51 15.15
C THR A 36 17.33 -6.99 14.76
N VAL A 37 16.26 -7.64 15.26
CA VAL A 37 16.00 -9.07 15.10
C VAL A 37 14.53 -9.30 14.73
N VAL A 38 14.30 -10.04 13.64
CA VAL A 38 12.96 -10.43 13.18
C VAL A 38 12.85 -11.96 13.12
N LEU A 39 11.79 -12.51 13.70
CA LEU A 39 11.40 -13.91 13.50
C LEU A 39 10.40 -13.99 12.35
N ALA A 40 10.77 -14.70 11.29
CA ALA A 40 9.92 -14.99 10.14
C ALA A 40 9.47 -16.45 10.18
N THR A 41 8.15 -16.69 10.07
CA THR A 41 7.57 -18.03 10.01
C THR A 41 6.67 -18.16 8.79
N ALA A 42 6.63 -19.36 8.20
CA ALA A 42 5.76 -19.68 7.07
C ALA A 42 5.02 -20.98 7.36
N VAL A 43 3.72 -20.99 7.11
CA VAL A 43 2.83 -22.17 7.29
C VAL A 43 1.90 -22.25 6.10
N ALA A 44 1.66 -23.47 5.59
CA ALA A 44 0.67 -23.73 4.55
C ALA A 44 -0.37 -24.74 5.02
N ALA A 45 -1.63 -24.39 4.84
CA ALA A 45 -2.78 -25.27 5.13
C ALA A 45 -3.47 -25.72 3.82
N GLU A 46 -4.31 -26.76 3.92
CA GLU A 46 -5.14 -27.24 2.82
C GLU A 46 -6.04 -26.11 2.27
N PRO A 47 -6.32 -26.10 0.95
CA PRO A 47 -7.17 -25.09 0.35
C PRO A 47 -8.61 -25.16 0.88
N ARG A 48 -9.20 -23.99 1.11
CA ARG A 48 -10.62 -23.89 1.50
C ARG A 48 -11.52 -24.19 0.30
N GLU A 49 -12.66 -24.83 0.51
CA GLU A 49 -13.64 -25.09 -0.54
C GLU A 49 -14.14 -23.78 -1.20
N GLY A 50 -14.26 -23.78 -2.53
CA GLY A 50 -14.81 -22.65 -3.29
C GLY A 50 -13.86 -21.48 -3.52
N ILE A 51 -12.59 -21.58 -3.11
CA ILE A 51 -11.59 -20.54 -3.39
C ILE A 51 -11.10 -20.66 -4.85
N ASP A 52 -11.08 -19.51 -5.54
CA ASP A 52 -10.63 -19.36 -6.92
C ASP A 52 -9.34 -18.53 -7.06
N PHE A 53 -8.81 -17.99 -5.95
CA PHE A 53 -7.58 -17.19 -5.89
C PHE A 53 -6.54 -17.80 -4.93
N PHE A 54 -5.32 -17.29 -4.96
CA PHE A 54 -4.24 -17.67 -4.03
C PHE A 54 -4.32 -16.87 -2.72
N PRO A 55 -4.66 -17.51 -1.59
CA PRO A 55 -4.84 -16.83 -0.32
C PRO A 55 -3.51 -16.72 0.46
N LEU A 56 -2.60 -15.88 0.01
CA LEU A 56 -1.40 -15.52 0.76
C LEU A 56 -1.73 -14.41 1.75
N THR A 57 -1.43 -14.64 3.03
CA THR A 57 -1.51 -13.64 4.10
C THR A 57 -0.11 -13.37 4.63
N VAL A 58 0.30 -12.11 4.63
CA VAL A 58 1.51 -11.64 5.29
C VAL A 58 1.10 -10.75 6.45
N ASP A 59 1.54 -11.10 7.67
CA ASP A 59 1.32 -10.33 8.88
C ASP A 59 2.67 -9.86 9.43
N TYR A 60 2.72 -8.58 9.83
CA TYR A 60 3.89 -7.97 10.43
C TYR A 60 3.52 -7.43 11.81
N GLU A 61 4.21 -7.92 12.81
CA GLU A 61 3.89 -7.69 14.20
C GLU A 61 4.99 -6.83 14.86
N GLU A 62 4.69 -5.56 15.06
CA GLU A 62 5.49 -4.67 15.88
C GLU A 62 5.20 -4.95 17.35
N ARG A 63 6.22 -5.40 18.08
CA ARG A 63 6.13 -5.59 19.52
C ARG A 63 6.87 -4.45 20.23
N MET A 64 6.16 -3.66 21.02
CA MET A 64 6.72 -2.49 21.69
C MET A 64 7.90 -2.83 22.59
N TYR A 65 7.91 -4.05 23.17
CA TYR A 65 9.05 -4.56 23.94
C TYR A 65 10.34 -4.65 23.11
N ALA A 66 10.25 -4.79 21.77
CA ALA A 66 11.41 -4.83 20.89
C ALA A 66 12.24 -3.55 20.95
N ALA A 67 11.59 -2.41 21.17
CA ALA A 67 12.23 -1.11 21.39
C ALA A 67 12.27 -0.73 22.88
N GLY A 68 12.06 -1.67 23.81
CA GLY A 68 12.06 -1.40 25.27
C GLY A 68 10.88 -0.54 25.74
N LYS A 69 9.79 -0.45 24.96
CA LYS A 69 8.63 0.40 25.24
C LYS A 69 7.45 -0.42 25.78
N ILE A 70 6.58 0.23 26.56
CA ILE A 70 5.26 -0.27 26.94
C ILE A 70 4.23 0.49 26.10
N PRO A 71 3.23 -0.20 25.46
CA PRO A 71 2.23 0.47 24.64
C PRO A 71 1.53 1.63 25.37
N GLY A 72 1.40 2.79 24.70
CA GLY A 72 0.86 4.02 25.28
C GLY A 72 -0.64 3.99 25.59
N GLY A 73 -1.41 3.14 24.90
CA GLY A 73 -2.85 3.03 25.06
C GLY A 73 -3.29 2.57 26.46
N PHE A 74 -4.59 2.71 26.77
CA PHE A 74 -5.17 2.36 28.08
C PHE A 74 -4.97 0.88 28.45
N ILE A 75 -5.10 -0.03 27.46
CA ILE A 75 -4.98 -1.49 27.68
C ILE A 75 -3.52 -1.93 27.87
N LYS A 76 -2.54 -1.07 27.53
CA LYS A 76 -1.10 -1.39 27.60
C LYS A 76 -0.72 -2.64 26.80
N ARG A 77 -1.37 -2.85 25.67
CA ARG A 77 -1.14 -3.98 24.75
C ARG A 77 -1.31 -3.50 23.31
N GLU A 78 -0.51 -4.06 22.40
CA GLU A 78 -0.66 -3.88 20.94
C GLU A 78 -2.02 -4.44 20.51
N SER A 79 -2.69 -3.73 19.60
CA SER A 79 -4.04 -4.10 19.13
C SER A 79 -4.11 -4.17 17.61
N ARG A 80 -4.23 -3.03 16.95
CA ARG A 80 -4.25 -2.96 15.48
C ARG A 80 -2.84 -2.69 14.97
N PRO A 81 -2.45 -3.28 13.82
CA PRO A 81 -1.19 -2.93 13.18
C PRO A 81 -1.09 -1.41 12.94
N SER A 82 0.10 -0.86 13.14
CA SER A 82 0.42 0.51 12.79
C SER A 82 0.36 0.72 11.27
N GLU A 83 0.38 1.97 10.82
CA GLU A 83 0.50 2.28 9.39
C GLU A 83 1.83 1.72 8.84
N ALA A 84 2.94 1.88 9.55
CA ALA A 84 4.24 1.32 9.21
C ALA A 84 4.20 -0.21 9.10
N ALA A 85 3.56 -0.90 10.05
CA ALA A 85 3.38 -2.36 10.00
C ALA A 85 2.61 -2.79 8.73
N ILE A 86 1.54 -2.08 8.36
CA ILE A 86 0.77 -2.38 7.15
C ILE A 86 1.61 -2.15 5.89
N LEU A 87 2.45 -1.13 5.87
CA LEU A 87 3.37 -0.88 4.75
C LEU A 87 4.44 -1.98 4.65
N ALA A 88 5.03 -2.43 5.77
CA ALA A 88 5.97 -3.54 5.80
C ALA A 88 5.34 -4.89 5.35
N MET A 89 4.06 -5.16 5.74
CA MET A 89 3.30 -6.29 5.20
C MET A 89 3.22 -6.24 3.67
N ARG A 90 2.91 -5.07 3.11
CA ARG A 90 2.81 -4.89 1.66
C ARG A 90 4.16 -4.98 0.96
N LEU A 91 5.19 -4.40 1.57
CA LEU A 91 6.57 -4.45 1.08
C LEU A 91 7.05 -5.90 0.93
N THR A 92 6.66 -6.77 1.88
CA THR A 92 6.99 -8.19 1.89
C THR A 92 6.12 -9.01 0.93
N ASP A 93 4.79 -8.79 0.92
CA ASP A 93 3.84 -9.56 0.09
C ASP A 93 4.13 -9.43 -1.42
N ARG A 94 4.48 -8.22 -1.87
CA ARG A 94 4.63 -7.89 -3.29
C ARG A 94 5.72 -8.70 -4.01
N PRO A 95 6.96 -8.82 -3.53
CA PRO A 95 8.01 -9.57 -4.21
C PRO A 95 7.88 -11.08 -4.06
N ILE A 96 7.24 -11.61 -3.01
CA ILE A 96 7.13 -13.06 -2.80
C ILE A 96 5.92 -13.68 -3.50
N ARG A 97 4.79 -12.96 -3.61
CA ARG A 97 3.54 -13.45 -4.19
C ARG A 97 3.68 -14.00 -5.62
N PRO A 98 4.38 -13.34 -6.56
CA PRO A 98 4.53 -13.82 -7.93
C PRO A 98 5.35 -15.11 -8.06
N LEU A 99 6.07 -15.51 -7.02
CA LEU A 99 6.95 -16.68 -7.00
C LEU A 99 6.27 -17.96 -6.51
N PHE A 100 4.96 -17.93 -6.29
CA PHE A 100 4.18 -19.15 -6.09
C PHE A 100 3.67 -19.69 -7.44
N PRO A 101 3.52 -21.02 -7.57
CA PRO A 101 3.00 -21.62 -8.80
C PRO A 101 1.63 -21.04 -9.16
N LYS A 102 1.43 -20.71 -10.44
CA LYS A 102 0.14 -20.17 -10.92
C LYS A 102 -0.98 -21.20 -10.69
N GLY A 103 -2.04 -20.78 -9.96
CA GLY A 103 -3.17 -21.65 -9.61
C GLY A 103 -3.01 -22.36 -8.27
N TYR A 104 -1.93 -22.14 -7.53
CA TYR A 104 -1.77 -22.61 -6.15
C TYR A 104 -2.87 -22.01 -5.28
N LYS A 105 -3.56 -22.83 -4.48
CA LYS A 105 -4.78 -22.45 -3.72
C LYS A 105 -4.69 -22.73 -2.23
N ASN A 106 -3.60 -23.33 -1.75
CA ASN A 106 -3.42 -23.53 -0.32
C ASN A 106 -3.37 -22.21 0.42
N ASP A 107 -3.93 -22.15 1.63
CA ASP A 107 -3.78 -21.01 2.52
C ASP A 107 -2.32 -20.92 2.98
N VAL A 108 -1.62 -19.88 2.62
CA VAL A 108 -0.24 -19.62 3.09
C VAL A 108 -0.25 -18.39 3.98
N GLN A 109 0.27 -18.57 5.19
CA GLN A 109 0.49 -17.45 6.12
C GLN A 109 1.98 -17.29 6.41
N VAL A 110 2.46 -16.07 6.26
CA VAL A 110 3.79 -15.63 6.67
C VAL A 110 3.63 -14.63 7.80
N VAL A 111 4.23 -14.92 8.96
CA VAL A 111 4.19 -14.01 10.11
C VAL A 111 5.60 -13.53 10.43
N LEU A 112 5.74 -12.23 10.51
CA LEU A 112 7.00 -11.52 10.74
C LEU A 112 6.89 -10.80 12.07
N THR A 113 7.63 -11.25 13.08
CA THR A 113 7.57 -10.68 14.43
C THR A 113 8.88 -9.97 14.74
N VAL A 114 8.82 -8.68 14.99
CA VAL A 114 9.97 -7.88 15.43
C VAL A 114 10.22 -8.20 16.91
N LEU A 115 11.34 -8.86 17.20
CA LEU A 115 11.72 -9.30 18.55
C LEU A 115 12.68 -8.34 19.24
N SER A 116 13.48 -7.60 18.47
CA SER A 116 14.39 -6.55 18.93
C SER A 116 14.52 -5.47 17.86
N ALA A 117 14.58 -4.21 18.25
CA ALA A 117 14.76 -3.06 17.37
C ALA A 117 15.73 -2.07 18.01
N ASP A 118 16.87 -1.83 17.36
CA ASP A 118 17.89 -0.87 17.80
C ASP A 118 17.58 0.57 17.41
N GLN A 119 16.49 0.79 16.66
CA GLN A 119 16.02 2.07 16.15
C GLN A 119 16.96 2.72 15.10
N GLU A 120 18.00 2.01 14.69
CA GLU A 120 18.91 2.41 13.63
C GLU A 120 18.73 1.54 12.38
N ASN A 121 18.52 0.23 12.55
CA ASN A 121 18.32 -0.70 11.44
C ASN A 121 16.82 -1.01 11.27
N ASP A 122 16.24 -0.60 10.15
CA ASP A 122 14.84 -0.80 9.87
C ASP A 122 14.50 -2.30 9.74
N PRO A 123 13.58 -2.82 10.54
CA PRO A 123 13.23 -4.24 10.49
C PRO A 123 12.43 -4.67 9.25
N ASP A 124 11.94 -3.76 8.42
CA ASP A 124 11.16 -4.09 7.21
C ASP A 124 11.98 -4.86 6.16
N ILE A 125 13.26 -4.48 5.95
CA ILE A 125 14.17 -5.19 5.05
C ILE A 125 14.50 -6.59 5.57
N LEU A 126 14.64 -6.72 6.89
CA LEU A 126 14.85 -8.02 7.53
C LEU A 126 13.60 -8.89 7.34
N ALA A 127 12.42 -8.30 7.38
CA ALA A 127 11.14 -8.98 7.17
C ALA A 127 11.02 -9.59 5.77
N VAL A 128 11.35 -8.84 4.71
CA VAL A 128 11.34 -9.35 3.32
C VAL A 128 12.31 -10.53 3.16
N ASN A 129 13.55 -10.37 3.61
CA ASN A 129 14.57 -11.41 3.54
C ASN A 129 14.20 -12.64 4.40
N GLY A 130 13.63 -12.41 5.57
CA GLY A 130 13.17 -13.45 6.49
C GLY A 130 12.00 -14.26 5.93
N ALA A 131 11.00 -13.58 5.36
CA ALA A 131 9.87 -14.23 4.70
C ALA A 131 10.33 -15.16 3.57
N SER A 132 11.22 -14.64 2.71
CA SER A 132 11.82 -15.42 1.64
C SER A 132 12.63 -16.62 2.16
N ALA A 133 13.46 -16.42 3.18
CA ALA A 133 14.26 -17.49 3.78
C ALA A 133 13.38 -18.57 4.44
N ALA A 134 12.31 -18.18 5.18
CA ALA A 134 11.38 -19.11 5.81
C ALA A 134 10.62 -19.94 4.77
N LEU A 135 10.14 -19.32 3.70
CA LEU A 135 9.53 -20.01 2.57
C LEU A 135 10.52 -20.93 1.86
N SER A 136 11.78 -20.49 1.69
CA SER A 136 12.82 -21.25 0.99
C SER A 136 13.27 -22.50 1.73
N VAL A 137 13.40 -22.46 3.07
CA VAL A 137 13.76 -23.66 3.87
C VAL A 137 12.56 -24.60 4.07
N SER A 138 11.32 -24.14 3.91
CA SER A 138 10.08 -24.93 4.09
C SER A 138 9.83 -25.89 2.93
N SER A 139 8.87 -26.79 3.10
CA SER A 139 8.36 -27.64 2.02
C SER A 139 7.32 -26.94 1.13
N ILE A 140 6.95 -25.69 1.41
CA ILE A 140 5.98 -24.89 0.63
C ILE A 140 6.54 -24.64 -0.77
N PRO A 141 5.73 -24.80 -1.86
CA PRO A 141 6.19 -24.57 -3.23
C PRO A 141 6.42 -23.08 -3.48
N PHE A 142 7.65 -22.67 -3.36
CA PHE A 142 8.11 -21.29 -3.55
C PHE A 142 9.31 -21.27 -4.50
N LEU A 143 9.24 -20.43 -5.55
CA LEU A 143 10.22 -20.35 -6.64
C LEU A 143 11.34 -19.31 -6.37
N GLY A 144 11.47 -18.86 -5.11
CA GLY A 144 12.54 -17.96 -4.69
C GLY A 144 13.90 -18.70 -4.55
N PRO A 145 14.91 -18.04 -3.93
CA PRO A 145 14.75 -16.95 -2.96
C PRO A 145 14.61 -15.55 -3.55
N VAL A 146 14.13 -14.62 -2.71
CA VAL A 146 14.12 -13.17 -2.93
C VAL A 146 15.10 -12.52 -1.95
N GLY A 147 15.97 -11.66 -2.45
CA GLY A 147 16.74 -10.73 -1.63
C GLY A 147 16.09 -9.35 -1.62
N ALA A 148 16.32 -8.59 -0.55
CA ALA A 148 15.92 -7.18 -0.47
C ALA A 148 17.02 -6.35 0.20
N VAL A 149 17.14 -5.10 -0.26
CA VAL A 149 18.09 -4.11 0.28
C VAL A 149 17.43 -2.72 0.25
N ARG A 150 17.71 -1.91 1.27
CA ARG A 150 17.43 -0.47 1.24
C ARG A 150 18.65 0.24 0.67
N VAL A 151 18.46 1.20 -0.21
CA VAL A 151 19.50 2.00 -0.83
C VAL A 151 19.28 3.46 -0.47
N GLY A 152 20.25 4.04 0.22
CA GLY A 152 20.38 5.48 0.41
C GLY A 152 21.34 6.10 -0.59
N ARG A 153 21.29 7.44 -0.73
CA ARG A 153 22.27 8.24 -1.46
C ARG A 153 22.74 9.39 -0.59
N ILE A 154 24.00 9.34 -0.16
CA ILE A 154 24.60 10.30 0.77
C ILE A 154 25.86 10.85 0.13
N ASP A 155 26.00 12.15 0.04
CA ASP A 155 27.13 12.83 -0.61
C ASP A 155 27.40 12.33 -2.04
N GLY A 156 26.34 11.92 -2.74
CA GLY A 156 26.43 11.41 -4.11
C GLY A 156 26.71 9.91 -4.24
N GLU A 157 27.04 9.20 -3.15
CA GLU A 157 27.39 7.77 -3.13
C GLU A 157 26.22 6.92 -2.66
N PHE A 158 26.05 5.71 -3.22
CA PHE A 158 25.03 4.75 -2.78
C PHE A 158 25.48 3.99 -1.54
N VAL A 159 24.55 3.83 -0.59
CA VAL A 159 24.76 3.12 0.68
C VAL A 159 23.71 2.03 0.83
N ALA A 160 24.15 0.78 1.12
CA ALA A 160 23.24 -0.34 1.37
C ALA A 160 22.81 -0.36 2.84
N ASN A 161 21.52 -0.53 3.08
CA ASN A 161 20.90 -0.54 4.39
C ASN A 161 21.37 0.62 5.28
N PRO A 162 21.22 1.88 4.84
CA PRO A 162 21.57 3.03 5.66
C PRO A 162 20.79 3.00 6.97
N THR A 163 21.42 3.44 8.06
CA THR A 163 20.76 3.58 9.35
C THR A 163 19.72 4.71 9.31
N THR A 164 18.79 4.72 10.29
CA THR A 164 17.80 5.81 10.42
C THR A 164 18.48 7.17 10.47
N THR A 165 19.57 7.31 11.24
CA THR A 165 20.37 8.54 11.31
C THR A 165 20.96 8.92 9.95
N GLN A 166 21.42 7.96 9.16
CA GLN A 166 21.97 8.20 7.82
C GLN A 166 20.88 8.61 6.82
N LEU A 167 19.67 8.06 6.95
CA LEU A 167 18.54 8.39 6.08
C LEU A 167 18.09 9.87 6.21
N GLU A 168 18.28 10.52 7.36
CA GLU A 168 17.99 11.95 7.52
C GLU A 168 18.74 12.83 6.51
N SER A 169 20.00 12.49 6.24
CA SER A 169 20.87 13.18 5.27
C SER A 169 20.75 12.64 3.85
N SER A 170 20.14 11.49 3.65
CA SER A 170 20.04 10.85 2.34
C SER A 170 19.09 11.58 1.39
N GLU A 171 19.50 11.65 0.12
CA GLU A 171 18.65 12.16 -0.98
C GLU A 171 17.69 11.11 -1.52
N LEU A 172 17.88 9.85 -1.14
CA LEU A 172 17.15 8.68 -1.62
C LEU A 172 16.84 7.73 -0.47
N ASP A 173 15.60 7.26 -0.41
CA ASP A 173 15.16 6.11 0.36
C ASP A 173 14.50 5.13 -0.60
N LEU A 174 15.24 4.12 -1.04
CA LEU A 174 14.84 3.17 -2.07
C LEU A 174 14.93 1.75 -1.54
N VAL A 175 13.85 1.00 -1.62
CA VAL A 175 13.85 -0.45 -1.40
C VAL A 175 13.81 -1.17 -2.73
N VAL A 176 14.76 -2.08 -2.94
CA VAL A 176 14.81 -2.99 -4.09
C VAL A 176 14.70 -4.42 -3.58
N ALA A 177 13.76 -5.18 -4.14
CA ALA A 177 13.67 -6.61 -3.90
C ALA A 177 13.63 -7.37 -5.23
N GLY A 178 14.31 -8.51 -5.29
CA GLY A 178 14.44 -9.27 -6.51
C GLY A 178 14.96 -10.70 -6.29
N THR A 179 14.86 -11.49 -7.34
CA THR A 179 15.53 -12.79 -7.47
C THR A 179 16.96 -12.60 -7.96
N ARG A 180 17.68 -13.70 -8.18
CA ARG A 180 19.04 -13.64 -8.73
C ARG A 180 19.10 -12.92 -10.08
N ASP A 181 18.14 -13.18 -10.93
CA ASP A 181 18.16 -12.73 -12.32
C ASP A 181 17.27 -11.51 -12.58
N ALA A 182 16.45 -11.10 -11.60
CA ALA A 182 15.37 -10.18 -11.88
C ALA A 182 14.94 -9.31 -10.70
N ILE A 183 14.68 -8.02 -10.99
CA ILE A 183 14.05 -7.08 -10.07
C ILE A 183 12.56 -7.43 -10.01
N MET A 184 12.02 -7.61 -8.78
CA MET A 184 10.63 -8.00 -8.56
C MET A 184 9.78 -6.85 -7.99
N MET A 185 10.39 -5.97 -7.22
CA MET A 185 9.68 -4.86 -6.56
C MET A 185 10.64 -3.70 -6.31
N VAL A 186 10.14 -2.50 -6.53
CA VAL A 186 10.83 -1.25 -6.18
C VAL A 186 9.85 -0.34 -5.45
N GLU A 187 10.32 0.32 -4.40
CA GLU A 187 9.59 1.38 -3.71
C GLU A 187 10.57 2.47 -3.26
N ALA A 188 10.33 3.72 -3.64
CA ALA A 188 11.24 4.82 -3.33
C ALA A 188 10.55 6.12 -2.97
N GLY A 189 11.21 6.88 -2.07
CA GLY A 189 11.11 8.32 -1.93
C GLY A 189 12.42 8.97 -2.33
N ALA A 190 12.37 10.11 -3.02
CA ALA A 190 13.56 10.79 -3.51
C ALA A 190 13.42 12.32 -3.42
N LYS A 191 14.53 13.01 -3.11
CA LYS A 191 14.59 14.49 -3.06
C LYS A 191 14.84 15.05 -4.47
N VAL A 192 13.85 14.86 -5.38
CA VAL A 192 13.87 15.35 -6.77
C VAL A 192 15.10 14.83 -7.55
N LEU A 193 15.25 13.52 -7.64
CA LEU A 193 16.39 12.91 -8.35
C LEU A 193 16.07 12.63 -9.82
N PRO A 194 17.07 12.79 -10.74
CA PRO A 194 16.91 12.43 -12.14
C PRO A 194 16.59 10.95 -12.35
N GLU A 195 15.84 10.62 -13.39
CA GLU A 195 15.48 9.25 -13.75
C GLU A 195 16.70 8.34 -13.96
N ALA A 196 17.79 8.89 -14.53
CA ALA A 196 19.04 8.15 -14.71
C ALA A 196 19.64 7.71 -13.38
N THR A 197 19.65 8.59 -12.38
CA THR A 197 20.12 8.28 -11.02
C THR A 197 19.22 7.24 -10.35
N MET A 198 17.91 7.32 -10.55
CA MET A 198 16.96 6.32 -10.04
C MET A 198 17.21 4.94 -10.66
N LEU A 199 17.44 4.86 -11.97
CA LEU A 199 17.80 3.63 -12.65
C LEU A 199 19.11 3.04 -12.12
N GLU A 200 20.15 3.88 -11.97
CA GLU A 200 21.43 3.47 -11.43
C GLU A 200 21.29 2.93 -10.00
N ALA A 201 20.54 3.61 -9.13
CA ALA A 201 20.27 3.16 -7.77
C ALA A 201 19.54 1.81 -7.72
N ILE A 202 18.56 1.59 -8.58
CA ILE A 202 17.82 0.33 -8.68
C ILE A 202 18.75 -0.81 -9.11
N MET A 203 19.60 -0.59 -10.12
CA MET A 203 20.54 -1.61 -10.61
C MET A 203 21.63 -1.89 -9.59
N TRP A 204 22.12 -0.85 -8.90
CA TRP A 204 23.09 -1.01 -7.82
C TRP A 204 22.49 -1.81 -6.65
N GLY A 205 21.25 -1.48 -6.25
CA GLY A 205 20.53 -2.22 -5.22
C GLY A 205 20.32 -3.69 -5.58
N HIS A 206 20.00 -4.00 -6.86
CA HIS A 206 19.87 -5.37 -7.34
C HIS A 206 21.20 -6.13 -7.29
N ALA A 207 22.35 -5.47 -7.50
CA ALA A 207 23.65 -6.09 -7.31
C ALA A 207 23.94 -6.36 -5.81
N GLU A 208 23.60 -5.45 -4.91
CA GLU A 208 23.82 -5.61 -3.47
C GLU A 208 22.95 -6.69 -2.83
N LEU A 209 21.69 -6.85 -3.24
CA LEU A 209 20.78 -7.87 -2.68
C LEU A 209 21.22 -9.30 -3.00
N GLN A 210 22.13 -9.51 -3.97
CA GLN A 210 22.67 -10.84 -4.30
C GLN A 210 23.36 -11.49 -3.10
N LYS A 211 23.99 -10.69 -2.23
CA LYS A 211 24.60 -11.18 -0.99
C LYS A 211 23.60 -11.87 -0.06
N SER A 212 22.38 -11.34 0.02
CA SER A 212 21.28 -11.94 0.78
C SER A 212 20.78 -13.23 0.13
N ILE A 213 20.69 -13.28 -1.19
CA ILE A 213 20.30 -14.49 -1.94
C ILE A 213 21.32 -15.61 -1.71
N ASP A 214 22.62 -15.31 -1.87
CA ASP A 214 23.71 -16.27 -1.61
C ASP A 214 23.63 -16.84 -0.18
N LEU A 215 23.26 -15.98 0.79
CA LEU A 215 23.12 -16.39 2.18
C LEU A 215 21.92 -17.33 2.38
N GLN A 216 20.78 -17.01 1.76
CA GLN A 216 19.58 -17.85 1.81
C GLN A 216 19.83 -19.22 1.15
N GLU A 217 20.51 -19.26 0.00
CA GLU A 217 20.86 -20.52 -0.68
C GLU A 217 21.78 -21.40 0.20
N LYS A 218 22.76 -20.81 0.91
CA LYS A 218 23.58 -21.53 1.90
C LYS A 218 22.73 -22.11 3.04
N LEU A 219 21.75 -21.35 3.53
CA LEU A 219 20.84 -21.80 4.57
C LEU A 219 19.97 -22.98 4.08
N VAL A 220 19.41 -22.88 2.87
CA VAL A 220 18.61 -23.94 2.24
C VAL A 220 19.43 -25.20 2.00
N ALA A 221 20.68 -25.09 1.55
CA ALA A 221 21.57 -26.23 1.36
C ALA A 221 21.83 -26.99 2.67
N GLY A 222 21.82 -26.30 3.82
CA GLY A 222 22.03 -26.89 5.13
C GLY A 222 20.78 -27.44 5.82
N ALA A 223 19.63 -26.84 5.59
CA ALA A 223 18.40 -27.06 6.36
C ALA A 223 17.11 -27.14 5.54
N GLY A 224 17.16 -26.96 4.22
CA GLY A 224 15.97 -26.91 3.37
C GLY A 224 15.24 -28.26 3.31
N ALA A 225 13.90 -28.22 3.39
CA ALA A 225 13.02 -29.35 3.15
C ALA A 225 12.75 -29.52 1.63
N PRO A 226 12.56 -30.74 1.15
CA PRO A 226 12.09 -30.97 -0.22
C PRO A 226 10.77 -30.24 -0.47
N LYS A 227 10.67 -29.55 -1.62
CA LYS A 227 9.45 -28.84 -1.98
C LYS A 227 8.32 -29.82 -2.28
N ARG A 228 7.15 -29.54 -1.71
CA ARG A 228 5.91 -30.22 -2.13
C ARG A 228 5.56 -29.70 -3.53
N ILE A 229 5.43 -30.60 -4.49
CA ILE A 229 4.93 -30.24 -5.82
C ILE A 229 3.41 -30.27 -5.76
N PRO A 230 2.71 -29.12 -5.73
CA PRO A 230 1.26 -29.15 -5.71
C PRO A 230 0.77 -29.57 -7.08
N PHE A 231 -0.19 -30.48 -7.12
CA PHE A 231 -0.95 -30.67 -8.32
C PHE A 231 -1.88 -29.46 -8.52
N ILE A 232 -1.66 -28.75 -9.61
CA ILE A 232 -2.52 -27.66 -10.05
C ILE A 232 -3.27 -28.19 -11.27
N GLY A 233 -4.57 -28.42 -11.11
CA GLY A 233 -5.42 -28.89 -12.20
C GLY A 233 -5.42 -27.91 -13.37
N PRO A 234 -5.71 -28.37 -14.57
CA PRO A 234 -5.86 -27.54 -15.75
C PRO A 234 -6.90 -26.44 -15.50
N ARG A 235 -6.70 -25.31 -16.15
CA ARG A 235 -7.53 -24.11 -16.03
C ARG A 235 -7.91 -23.65 -17.44
N ALA A 236 -8.82 -22.66 -17.52
CA ALA A 236 -9.24 -22.07 -18.79
C ALA A 236 -8.06 -21.59 -19.67
N ASP A 237 -6.92 -21.22 -19.07
CA ASP A 237 -5.70 -20.83 -19.80
C ASP A 237 -4.97 -22.01 -20.49
N SER A 238 -5.33 -23.26 -20.18
CA SER A 238 -4.85 -24.43 -20.90
C SER A 238 -5.57 -24.65 -22.25
N ILE A 239 -6.82 -24.14 -22.40
CA ILE A 239 -7.67 -24.37 -23.59
C ILE A 239 -7.05 -23.79 -24.87
N PRO A 240 -6.55 -22.53 -24.91
CA PRO A 240 -5.84 -22.01 -26.07
C PRO A 240 -4.58 -22.80 -26.41
N LYS A 241 -3.86 -23.34 -25.43
CA LYS A 241 -2.67 -24.18 -25.62
C LYS A 241 -3.06 -25.53 -26.24
N LEU A 242 -4.18 -26.11 -25.80
CA LEU A 242 -4.75 -27.31 -26.37
C LEU A 242 -5.13 -27.10 -27.86
N GLY A 243 -5.83 -25.97 -28.18
CA GLY A 243 -6.14 -25.63 -29.57
C GLY A 243 -4.88 -25.58 -30.45
N LYS A 244 -3.81 -24.94 -29.96
CA LYS A 244 -2.50 -24.89 -30.63
C LYS A 244 -1.83 -26.26 -30.75
N ALA A 245 -2.00 -27.16 -29.79
CA ALA A 245 -1.49 -28.52 -29.83
C ALA A 245 -2.25 -29.38 -30.87
N LEU A 246 -3.57 -29.26 -30.89
CA LEU A 246 -4.45 -29.98 -31.83
C LEU A 246 -4.24 -29.56 -33.30
N SER A 247 -3.79 -28.33 -33.56
CA SER A 247 -3.52 -27.86 -34.93
C SER A 247 -2.25 -28.47 -35.55
N ARG A 248 -1.44 -29.21 -34.78
CA ARG A 248 -0.23 -29.89 -35.28
C ARG A 248 -0.58 -31.25 -35.85
N PRO A 249 -0.13 -31.59 -37.06
CA PRO A 249 -0.28 -32.94 -37.62
C PRO A 249 0.37 -33.99 -36.69
N GLY A 250 -0.34 -35.10 -36.47
CA GLY A 250 0.12 -36.14 -35.57
C GLY A 250 -0.04 -35.81 -34.07
N ALA A 251 -0.89 -34.87 -33.72
CA ALA A 251 -1.19 -34.53 -32.31
C ALA A 251 -1.63 -35.78 -31.55
N GLU A 252 -0.94 -36.06 -30.45
CA GLU A 252 -1.13 -37.25 -29.65
C GLU A 252 -1.40 -36.93 -28.20
N PHE A 253 -2.32 -37.67 -27.58
CA PHE A 253 -2.76 -37.50 -26.18
C PHE A 253 -2.93 -38.86 -25.53
N VAL A 254 -2.63 -38.93 -24.22
CA VAL A 254 -2.96 -40.09 -23.36
C VAL A 254 -4.19 -39.75 -22.54
N ILE A 255 -5.26 -40.52 -22.70
CA ILE A 255 -6.50 -40.39 -21.91
C ILE A 255 -6.38 -41.37 -20.75
N LEU A 256 -6.52 -40.93 -19.52
CA LEU A 256 -6.32 -41.71 -18.30
C LEU A 256 -7.59 -41.74 -17.48
N ASP A 257 -7.85 -42.89 -16.86
CA ASP A 257 -8.82 -43.05 -15.77
C ASP A 257 -8.31 -44.06 -14.75
N VAL A 258 -8.58 -43.86 -13.45
CA VAL A 258 -8.21 -44.77 -12.38
C VAL A 258 -9.37 -44.99 -11.40
N GLU A 259 -9.56 -46.24 -10.94
CA GLU A 259 -10.43 -46.59 -9.84
C GLU A 259 -9.64 -46.81 -8.55
N THR A 260 -10.17 -46.34 -7.42
CA THR A 260 -9.42 -46.24 -6.17
C THR A 260 -10.25 -46.69 -4.94
N THR A 261 -9.57 -47.11 -3.87
CA THR A 261 -10.22 -47.52 -2.61
C THR A 261 -10.73 -46.34 -1.76
N ALA A 262 -10.38 -45.08 -2.08
CA ALA A 262 -10.84 -43.86 -1.37
C ALA A 262 -10.72 -42.65 -2.24
N MET A 263 -11.42 -41.57 -1.87
CA MET A 263 -11.44 -40.31 -2.64
C MET A 263 -10.16 -39.48 -2.51
N LYS A 264 -9.30 -39.73 -1.53
CA LYS A 264 -8.07 -38.96 -1.31
C LYS A 264 -6.84 -39.85 -1.48
N PRO A 265 -5.80 -39.39 -2.21
CA PRO A 265 -4.58 -40.17 -2.43
C PRO A 265 -3.86 -40.56 -1.16
N GLU A 266 -3.96 -39.77 -0.07
CA GLU A 266 -3.33 -40.05 1.23
C GLU A 266 -3.87 -41.30 1.90
N HIS A 267 -5.08 -41.71 1.59
CA HIS A 267 -5.81 -42.81 2.23
C HIS A 267 -6.24 -43.89 1.26
N GLY A 268 -6.17 -43.64 -0.04
CA GLY A 268 -6.62 -44.53 -1.09
C GLY A 268 -5.49 -45.19 -1.87
N TYR A 269 -5.84 -46.30 -2.53
CA TYR A 269 -4.94 -47.09 -3.40
C TYR A 269 -5.62 -47.36 -4.72
N ILE A 270 -4.84 -47.34 -5.80
CA ILE A 270 -5.33 -47.70 -7.16
C ILE A 270 -5.72 -49.19 -7.17
N VAL A 271 -6.86 -49.49 -7.74
CA VAL A 271 -7.36 -50.86 -7.92
C VAL A 271 -7.60 -51.22 -9.38
N ASP A 272 -7.82 -50.24 -10.24
CA ASP A 272 -7.93 -50.36 -11.70
C ASP A 272 -7.26 -49.13 -12.35
N ILE A 273 -6.55 -49.34 -13.47
CA ILE A 273 -5.95 -48.26 -14.25
C ILE A 273 -6.14 -48.56 -15.72
N ALA A 274 -6.66 -47.60 -16.48
CA ALA A 274 -6.78 -47.68 -17.92
C ALA A 274 -6.34 -46.38 -18.58
N ALA A 275 -5.74 -46.54 -19.77
CA ALA A 275 -5.42 -45.40 -20.58
C ALA A 275 -5.52 -45.71 -22.08
N LEU A 276 -5.86 -44.69 -22.84
CA LEU A 276 -5.96 -44.74 -24.31
C LEU A 276 -4.99 -43.75 -24.93
N ARG A 277 -4.32 -44.17 -25.97
CA ARG A 277 -3.52 -43.26 -26.78
C ARG A 277 -4.36 -42.80 -27.96
N VAL A 278 -4.61 -41.52 -28.04
CA VAL A 278 -5.41 -40.89 -29.12
C VAL A 278 -4.46 -40.06 -29.98
N ARG A 279 -4.44 -40.34 -31.30
CA ARG A 279 -3.66 -39.58 -32.27
C ARG A 279 -4.58 -39.09 -33.40
N ASP A 280 -4.53 -37.80 -33.72
CA ASP A 280 -5.40 -37.18 -34.74
C ASP A 280 -6.90 -37.55 -34.56
N GLY A 281 -7.38 -37.60 -33.34
CA GLY A 281 -8.77 -37.97 -33.00
C GLY A 281 -9.13 -39.45 -33.11
N GLN A 282 -8.15 -40.34 -33.28
CA GLN A 282 -8.36 -41.78 -33.34
C GLN A 282 -7.64 -42.49 -32.21
N VAL A 283 -8.30 -43.50 -31.59
CA VAL A 283 -7.63 -44.37 -30.61
C VAL A 283 -6.68 -45.29 -31.33
N VAL A 284 -5.38 -45.22 -31.03
CA VAL A 284 -4.29 -45.95 -31.68
C VAL A 284 -3.65 -47.02 -30.81
N ASP A 285 -3.76 -46.90 -29.47
CA ASP A 285 -3.18 -47.86 -28.53
C ASP A 285 -3.93 -47.84 -27.19
N ARG A 286 -3.78 -48.89 -26.35
CA ARG A 286 -4.45 -49.09 -25.09
C ARG A 286 -3.51 -49.61 -24.02
N PHE A 287 -3.69 -49.16 -22.79
CA PHE A 287 -3.08 -49.71 -21.58
C PHE A 287 -4.17 -49.99 -20.54
N GLU A 288 -4.16 -51.17 -19.96
CA GLU A 288 -5.14 -51.60 -18.94
C GLU A 288 -4.49 -52.54 -17.94
N SER A 289 -4.77 -52.37 -16.65
CA SER A 289 -4.36 -53.33 -15.63
C SER A 289 -5.20 -53.19 -14.38
N LEU A 290 -5.68 -54.32 -13.84
CA LEU A 290 -6.08 -54.36 -12.44
C LEU A 290 -4.84 -54.22 -11.56
N VAL A 291 -5.02 -53.64 -10.38
CA VAL A 291 -3.92 -53.37 -9.43
C VAL A 291 -4.28 -53.94 -8.08
N ASN A 292 -3.40 -54.77 -7.52
CA ASN A 292 -3.54 -55.24 -6.17
C ASN A 292 -3.12 -54.18 -5.14
N PRO A 293 -4.02 -53.63 -4.29
CA PRO A 293 -3.70 -52.60 -3.34
C PRO A 293 -2.92 -53.12 -2.11
N GLY A 294 -2.69 -54.44 -2.04
CA GLY A 294 -2.04 -55.08 -0.89
C GLY A 294 -2.83 -55.08 0.42
N ARG A 295 -4.11 -54.72 0.35
CA ARG A 295 -5.06 -54.66 1.47
C ARG A 295 -6.48 -54.84 0.98
N SER A 296 -7.43 -55.08 1.94
CA SER A 296 -8.83 -55.21 1.60
C SER A 296 -9.43 -53.95 0.98
N ILE A 297 -10.21 -54.10 -0.07
CA ILE A 297 -10.88 -53.03 -0.80
C ILE A 297 -12.08 -52.56 0.03
N VAL A 298 -12.00 -51.25 0.39
CA VAL A 298 -13.11 -50.56 1.02
C VAL A 298 -13.68 -49.60 -0.04
N GLY A 299 -14.99 -49.53 -0.22
CA GLY A 299 -15.59 -48.62 -1.21
C GLY A 299 -16.01 -49.29 -2.52
N HIS A 300 -16.01 -50.64 -2.58
CA HIS A 300 -16.44 -51.42 -3.74
C HIS A 300 -17.82 -51.07 -4.31
N GLN A 301 -18.63 -50.33 -3.57
CA GLN A 301 -19.95 -49.86 -4.00
C GLN A 301 -19.94 -48.94 -5.22
N VAL A 302 -18.80 -48.30 -5.51
CA VAL A 302 -18.63 -47.34 -6.64
C VAL A 302 -18.17 -48.10 -7.88
N HIS A 303 -16.99 -48.75 -7.81
CA HIS A 303 -16.36 -49.44 -8.97
C HIS A 303 -16.69 -50.95 -9.09
N GLY A 304 -17.39 -51.54 -8.09
CA GLY A 304 -17.81 -52.93 -8.10
C GLY A 304 -16.71 -53.98 -7.94
N LEU A 305 -15.43 -53.57 -7.83
CA LEU A 305 -14.29 -54.49 -7.65
C LEU A 305 -14.20 -54.99 -6.21
N THR A 306 -13.92 -56.25 -6.03
CA THR A 306 -13.75 -56.93 -4.74
C THR A 306 -12.30 -57.43 -4.56
N ASP A 307 -11.94 -57.83 -3.36
CA ASP A 307 -10.64 -58.46 -3.09
C ASP A 307 -10.37 -59.67 -3.99
N ALA A 308 -11.43 -60.42 -4.41
CA ALA A 308 -11.31 -61.56 -5.29
C ALA A 308 -10.87 -61.16 -6.72
N ASP A 309 -11.34 -60.02 -7.21
CA ASP A 309 -11.05 -59.55 -8.57
C ASP A 309 -9.60 -59.10 -8.74
N VAL A 310 -8.96 -58.58 -7.68
CA VAL A 310 -7.57 -58.14 -7.68
C VAL A 310 -6.59 -59.16 -7.11
N THR A 311 -7.10 -60.28 -6.62
CA THR A 311 -6.24 -61.38 -6.13
C THR A 311 -5.39 -61.93 -7.28
N GLY A 312 -4.05 -61.80 -7.17
CA GLY A 312 -3.10 -62.21 -8.24
C GLY A 312 -2.82 -61.10 -9.29
N ALA A 313 -3.48 -59.95 -9.20
CA ALA A 313 -3.09 -58.78 -10.00
C ALA A 313 -1.73 -58.22 -9.53
N PRO A 314 -0.96 -57.58 -10.43
CA PRO A 314 0.29 -56.92 -10.04
C PRO A 314 0.05 -55.72 -9.13
N THR A 315 1.06 -55.38 -8.35
CA THR A 315 1.03 -54.21 -7.45
C THR A 315 1.19 -52.89 -8.22
N ALA A 316 0.79 -51.77 -7.59
CA ALA A 316 1.04 -50.43 -8.18
C ALA A 316 2.53 -50.21 -8.54
N ALA A 317 3.47 -50.68 -7.70
CA ALA A 317 4.89 -50.60 -7.94
C ALA A 317 5.35 -51.38 -9.21
N GLU A 318 4.61 -52.38 -9.65
CA GLU A 318 4.89 -53.18 -10.87
C GLU A 318 4.18 -52.59 -12.11
N VAL A 319 2.99 -52.00 -11.93
CA VAL A 319 2.14 -51.50 -13.02
C VAL A 319 2.55 -50.10 -13.45
N LEU A 320 2.71 -49.18 -12.47
CA LEU A 320 2.90 -47.76 -12.77
C LEU A 320 4.19 -47.47 -13.54
N PRO A 321 5.34 -48.14 -13.31
CA PRO A 321 6.52 -47.96 -14.19
C PRO A 321 6.28 -48.38 -15.62
N LYS A 322 5.47 -49.41 -15.87
CA LYS A 322 5.08 -49.85 -17.24
C LYS A 322 4.16 -48.82 -17.90
N PHE A 323 3.20 -48.28 -17.12
CA PHE A 323 2.33 -47.21 -17.59
C PHE A 323 3.15 -45.97 -17.95
N VAL A 324 4.06 -45.52 -17.08
CA VAL A 324 4.94 -44.36 -17.36
C VAL A 324 5.80 -44.57 -18.59
N ALA A 325 6.39 -45.77 -18.76
CA ALA A 325 7.16 -46.10 -19.95
C ALA A 325 6.30 -46.09 -21.22
N TRP A 326 5.05 -46.56 -21.14
CA TRP A 326 4.08 -46.52 -22.24
C TRP A 326 3.57 -45.12 -22.53
N ALA A 327 3.19 -44.33 -21.51
CA ALA A 327 2.68 -42.96 -21.66
C ALA A 327 3.75 -41.96 -22.13
N GLY A 328 5.00 -42.15 -21.67
CA GLY A 328 6.10 -41.22 -21.94
C GLY A 328 5.79 -39.80 -21.44
N SER A 329 6.25 -38.81 -22.18
CA SER A 329 5.92 -37.40 -21.96
C SER A 329 4.70 -36.90 -22.73
N THR A 330 3.90 -37.80 -23.35
CA THR A 330 2.71 -37.43 -24.10
C THR A 330 1.74 -36.63 -23.25
N PRO A 331 1.10 -35.53 -23.74
CA PRO A 331 0.09 -34.80 -23.03
C PRO A 331 -1.02 -35.67 -22.45
N LEU A 332 -1.36 -35.47 -21.19
CA LEU A 332 -2.35 -36.22 -20.44
C LEU A 332 -3.71 -35.55 -20.51
N VAL A 333 -4.77 -36.33 -20.62
CA VAL A 333 -6.18 -35.92 -20.50
C VAL A 333 -6.88 -36.87 -19.55
N ALA A 334 -7.72 -36.32 -18.67
CA ALA A 334 -8.64 -37.11 -17.85
C ALA A 334 -9.95 -36.35 -17.65
N HIS A 335 -10.95 -36.99 -17.05
CA HIS A 335 -12.18 -36.36 -16.61
C HIS A 335 -12.10 -36.07 -15.11
N ASN A 336 -11.89 -34.82 -14.72
CA ASN A 336 -11.48 -34.41 -13.37
C ASN A 336 -10.07 -34.92 -12.99
N VAL A 337 -9.09 -34.59 -13.83
CA VAL A 337 -7.69 -35.01 -13.73
C VAL A 337 -7.05 -34.72 -12.36
N SER A 338 -7.62 -33.81 -11.57
CA SER A 338 -7.25 -33.54 -10.18
C SER A 338 -7.51 -34.73 -9.24
N PHE A 339 -8.28 -35.71 -9.67
CA PHE A 339 -8.44 -36.98 -8.99
C PHE A 339 -7.38 -38.00 -9.44
N ASP A 340 -7.28 -38.29 -10.72
CA ASP A 340 -6.48 -39.41 -11.27
C ASP A 340 -4.98 -39.21 -11.12
N LEU A 341 -4.47 -38.05 -11.56
CA LEU A 341 -3.03 -37.80 -11.62
C LEU A 341 -2.34 -37.81 -10.25
N PRO A 342 -2.90 -37.22 -9.19
CA PRO A 342 -2.31 -37.35 -7.85
C PRO A 342 -2.22 -38.78 -7.33
N PHE A 343 -3.20 -39.64 -7.64
CA PHE A 343 -3.13 -41.09 -7.29
C PHE A 343 -1.99 -41.77 -8.00
N VAL A 344 -1.81 -41.55 -9.30
CA VAL A 344 -0.68 -42.11 -10.05
C VAL A 344 0.64 -41.62 -9.49
N LYS A 345 0.83 -40.28 -9.35
CA LYS A 345 2.10 -39.70 -8.85
C LYS A 345 2.46 -40.19 -7.44
N ARG A 346 1.47 -40.32 -6.54
CA ARG A 346 1.73 -40.80 -5.17
C ARG A 346 2.19 -42.25 -5.10
N HIS A 347 1.70 -43.12 -5.97
CA HIS A 347 1.96 -44.58 -5.93
C HIS A 347 3.12 -44.98 -6.85
N LEU A 348 3.74 -44.02 -7.57
CA LEU A 348 4.98 -44.26 -8.28
C LEU A 348 6.11 -44.63 -7.30
N PRO A 349 6.97 -45.63 -7.63
CA PRO A 349 8.22 -45.86 -6.91
C PRO A 349 9.09 -44.60 -6.87
N ASN A 350 9.85 -44.41 -5.77
CA ASN A 350 10.65 -43.20 -5.55
C ASN A 350 11.74 -42.94 -6.62
N ASP A 351 12.11 -43.96 -7.38
CA ASP A 351 13.09 -43.94 -8.46
C ASP A 351 12.46 -43.69 -9.85
N VAL A 352 11.15 -43.54 -9.93
CA VAL A 352 10.40 -43.29 -11.18
C VAL A 352 9.79 -41.91 -11.15
N GLU A 353 10.32 -41.00 -11.95
CA GLU A 353 9.72 -39.69 -12.18
C GLU A 353 8.87 -39.70 -13.45
N TRP A 354 7.74 -39.03 -13.42
CA TRP A 354 6.86 -38.87 -14.56
C TRP A 354 6.20 -37.49 -14.60
N GLU A 355 6.46 -36.78 -15.71
CA GLU A 355 5.84 -35.49 -16.01
C GLU A 355 5.32 -35.49 -17.44
N PRO A 356 3.97 -35.48 -17.65
CA PRO A 356 3.39 -35.25 -18.95
C PRO A 356 3.76 -33.85 -19.48
N ALA A 357 3.96 -33.70 -20.80
CA ALA A 357 4.29 -32.43 -21.43
C ALA A 357 3.20 -31.35 -21.23
N ALA A 358 1.96 -31.79 -21.05
CA ALA A 358 0.83 -30.94 -20.68
C ALA A 358 -0.25 -31.82 -20.03
N VAL A 359 -1.14 -31.19 -19.27
CA VAL A 359 -2.30 -31.83 -18.64
C VAL A 359 -3.56 -31.08 -19.02
N TYR A 360 -4.60 -31.81 -19.47
CA TYR A 360 -5.90 -31.26 -19.85
C TYR A 360 -7.01 -31.99 -19.11
N ASP A 361 -8.14 -31.32 -18.92
CA ASP A 361 -9.29 -31.83 -18.19
C ASP A 361 -10.56 -31.66 -19.01
N THR A 362 -11.25 -32.78 -19.33
CA THR A 362 -12.52 -32.70 -20.05
C THR A 362 -13.63 -32.05 -19.27
N LEU A 363 -13.58 -32.08 -17.94
CA LEU A 363 -14.50 -31.37 -17.04
C LEU A 363 -14.35 -29.84 -17.23
N GLU A 364 -13.11 -29.32 -17.17
CA GLU A 364 -12.81 -27.89 -17.39
C GLU A 364 -13.16 -27.47 -18.83
N LEU A 365 -12.80 -28.28 -19.82
CA LEU A 365 -13.15 -28.02 -21.22
C LEU A 365 -14.66 -27.88 -21.41
N ALA A 366 -15.46 -28.82 -20.87
CA ALA A 366 -16.90 -28.77 -20.96
C ALA A 366 -17.47 -27.55 -20.24
N TYR A 367 -16.96 -27.23 -19.03
CA TYR A 367 -17.40 -26.08 -18.25
C TYR A 367 -17.20 -24.75 -18.99
N GLN A 368 -16.08 -24.62 -19.72
CA GLN A 368 -15.76 -23.40 -20.45
C GLN A 368 -16.37 -23.34 -21.86
N LEU A 369 -16.51 -24.46 -22.54
CA LEU A 369 -17.04 -24.51 -23.93
C LEU A 369 -18.56 -24.63 -23.97
N TYR A 370 -19.19 -25.14 -22.90
CA TYR A 370 -20.65 -25.38 -22.80
C TYR A 370 -21.13 -25.03 -21.38
N PRO A 371 -21.08 -23.76 -20.95
CA PRO A 371 -21.41 -23.36 -19.56
C PRO A 371 -22.87 -23.66 -19.16
N ASP A 372 -23.76 -23.90 -20.14
CA ASP A 372 -25.18 -24.16 -19.92
C ASP A 372 -25.53 -25.66 -19.95
N ALA A 373 -24.55 -26.57 -19.88
CA ALA A 373 -24.77 -28.01 -19.97
C ALA A 373 -25.57 -28.63 -18.82
N GLY A 374 -25.79 -27.90 -17.73
CA GLY A 374 -26.60 -28.30 -16.58
C GLY A 374 -25.93 -29.32 -15.65
N SER A 375 -25.12 -30.23 -16.16
CA SER A 375 -24.30 -31.21 -15.42
C SER A 375 -23.03 -31.52 -16.22
N TYR A 376 -21.93 -31.71 -15.50
CA TYR A 376 -20.60 -31.97 -16.09
C TYR A 376 -20.05 -33.34 -15.68
N ARG A 377 -20.88 -34.25 -15.14
CA ARG A 377 -20.51 -35.65 -14.91
C ARG A 377 -20.28 -36.33 -16.26
N LEU A 378 -19.34 -37.24 -16.34
CA LEU A 378 -18.96 -37.92 -17.61
C LEU A 378 -20.17 -38.51 -18.32
N ALA A 379 -21.03 -39.25 -17.62
CA ALA A 379 -22.25 -39.81 -18.19
C ALA A 379 -23.23 -38.77 -18.75
N ASP A 380 -23.38 -37.63 -18.06
CA ASP A 380 -24.26 -36.53 -18.50
C ASP A 380 -23.66 -35.79 -19.69
N LEU A 381 -22.35 -35.61 -19.74
CA LEU A 381 -21.64 -35.05 -20.87
C LEU A 381 -21.69 -35.95 -22.11
N MET A 382 -21.54 -37.27 -21.93
CA MET A 382 -21.75 -38.25 -23.02
C MET A 382 -23.11 -38.06 -23.68
N ARG A 383 -24.15 -37.95 -22.86
CA ARG A 383 -25.53 -37.72 -23.35
C ARG A 383 -25.70 -36.34 -23.99
N PHE A 384 -25.14 -35.31 -23.37
CA PHE A 384 -25.26 -33.92 -23.88
C PHE A 384 -24.49 -33.69 -25.16
N VAL A 385 -23.24 -34.17 -25.26
CA VAL A 385 -22.32 -33.85 -26.39
C VAL A 385 -22.49 -34.88 -27.53
N LEU A 386 -22.73 -36.15 -27.21
CA LEU A 386 -22.73 -37.24 -28.16
C LEU A 386 -24.11 -37.87 -28.36
N GLY A 387 -25.10 -37.59 -27.52
CA GLY A 387 -26.41 -38.24 -27.56
C GLY A 387 -26.38 -39.73 -27.18
N LYS A 388 -25.34 -40.18 -26.48
CA LYS A 388 -25.11 -41.55 -26.06
C LYS A 388 -25.25 -41.72 -24.55
N ASP A 389 -25.75 -42.87 -24.11
CA ASP A 389 -25.70 -43.22 -22.70
C ASP A 389 -24.34 -43.89 -22.36
N HIS A 390 -23.82 -43.65 -21.16
CA HIS A 390 -22.64 -44.32 -20.66
C HIS A 390 -23.01 -45.72 -20.16
N GLY A 391 -22.53 -46.75 -20.82
CA GLY A 391 -23.05 -48.11 -20.63
C GLY A 391 -22.52 -48.86 -19.38
N ALA A 392 -21.28 -48.58 -18.94
CA ALA A 392 -20.61 -49.35 -17.88
C ALA A 392 -19.75 -48.40 -17.02
N ALA A 393 -20.37 -47.42 -16.39
CA ALA A 393 -19.72 -46.44 -15.51
C ALA A 393 -19.00 -47.11 -14.33
N HIS A 394 -17.96 -46.46 -13.84
CA HIS A 394 -17.13 -46.84 -12.71
C HIS A 394 -16.25 -48.08 -12.91
N ARG A 395 -15.66 -48.19 -14.13
CA ARG A 395 -14.55 -49.08 -14.43
C ARG A 395 -13.57 -48.30 -15.31
N ALA A 396 -12.28 -48.43 -15.05
CA ALA A 396 -11.26 -47.56 -15.62
C ALA A 396 -11.27 -47.58 -17.16
N MET A 397 -11.39 -48.74 -17.86
CA MET A 397 -11.37 -48.74 -19.31
C MET A 397 -12.65 -48.15 -19.95
N PRO A 398 -13.87 -48.51 -19.56
CA PRO A 398 -15.09 -47.84 -20.06
C PRO A 398 -15.12 -46.35 -19.79
N ASP A 399 -14.62 -45.86 -18.62
CA ASP A 399 -14.58 -44.44 -18.30
C ASP A 399 -13.49 -43.72 -19.11
N ALA A 400 -12.33 -44.36 -19.35
CA ALA A 400 -11.30 -43.83 -20.26
C ALA A 400 -11.82 -43.74 -21.74
N GLU A 401 -12.59 -44.75 -22.20
CA GLU A 401 -13.21 -44.71 -23.55
C GLU A 401 -14.25 -43.59 -23.65
N ALA A 402 -15.11 -43.43 -22.64
CA ALA A 402 -16.08 -42.35 -22.57
C ALA A 402 -15.40 -40.99 -22.55
N THR A 403 -14.33 -40.86 -21.76
CA THR A 403 -13.51 -39.63 -21.66
C THR A 403 -12.87 -39.30 -23.01
N ALA A 404 -12.35 -40.32 -23.73
CA ALA A 404 -11.78 -40.13 -25.06
C ALA A 404 -12.83 -39.66 -26.08
N GLU A 405 -14.02 -40.26 -26.13
CA GLU A 405 -15.12 -39.83 -27.00
C GLU A 405 -15.56 -38.40 -26.71
N VAL A 406 -15.72 -38.04 -25.42
CA VAL A 406 -16.06 -36.69 -24.98
C VAL A 406 -14.93 -35.69 -25.35
N PHE A 407 -13.66 -36.03 -25.12
CA PHE A 407 -12.54 -35.20 -25.47
C PHE A 407 -12.48 -34.90 -26.97
N ILE A 408 -12.61 -35.92 -27.80
CA ILE A 408 -12.62 -35.77 -29.26
C ILE A 408 -13.78 -34.87 -29.71
N ALA A 409 -14.97 -35.06 -29.17
CA ALA A 409 -16.14 -34.23 -29.52
C ALA A 409 -16.01 -32.77 -29.03
N LEU A 410 -15.52 -32.53 -27.80
CA LEU A 410 -15.30 -31.17 -27.25
C LEU A 410 -14.20 -30.42 -28.05
N THR A 411 -13.23 -31.13 -28.58
CA THR A 411 -12.10 -30.55 -29.29
C THR A 411 -12.29 -30.50 -30.83
N ALA A 412 -13.36 -31.10 -31.35
CA ALA A 412 -13.72 -30.95 -32.75
C ALA A 412 -13.88 -29.45 -33.10
N ASN A 413 -13.12 -28.99 -34.09
CA ASN A 413 -13.08 -27.56 -34.51
C ASN A 413 -12.71 -26.54 -33.42
N LEU A 414 -12.05 -26.97 -32.32
CA LEU A 414 -11.69 -26.08 -31.22
C LEU A 414 -10.83 -24.90 -31.69
N THR A 415 -9.84 -25.13 -32.53
CA THR A 415 -8.93 -24.11 -33.06
C THR A 415 -9.70 -23.03 -33.84
N GLU A 416 -10.54 -23.45 -34.80
CA GLU A 416 -11.37 -22.53 -35.59
C GLU A 416 -12.32 -21.72 -34.71
N ARG A 417 -12.93 -22.37 -33.70
CA ARG A 417 -13.82 -21.71 -32.74
C ARG A 417 -13.08 -20.66 -31.91
N LEU A 418 -11.89 -20.96 -31.40
CA LEU A 418 -11.07 -20.02 -30.62
C LEU A 418 -10.61 -18.83 -31.47
N ASP A 419 -10.26 -19.07 -32.75
CA ASP A 419 -9.82 -18.02 -33.68
C ASP A 419 -10.97 -17.09 -34.08
N ALA A 420 -12.18 -17.63 -34.28
CA ALA A 420 -13.38 -16.80 -34.48
C ALA A 420 -13.68 -15.91 -33.26
N ILE A 421 -13.57 -16.45 -32.05
CA ILE A 421 -13.76 -15.66 -30.80
C ILE A 421 -12.71 -14.55 -30.69
N ARG A 422 -11.42 -14.85 -30.92
CA ARG A 422 -10.35 -13.87 -30.92
C ARG A 422 -10.57 -12.76 -31.95
N SER A 423 -11.02 -13.13 -33.16
CA SER A 423 -11.35 -12.17 -34.23
C SER A 423 -12.45 -11.20 -33.80
N ASP A 424 -13.52 -11.71 -33.18
CA ASP A 424 -14.61 -10.88 -32.68
C ASP A 424 -14.16 -9.99 -31.52
N ILE A 425 -13.35 -10.50 -30.57
CA ILE A 425 -12.74 -9.70 -29.50
C ILE A 425 -11.89 -8.56 -30.10
N ALA A 426 -11.01 -8.88 -31.05
CA ALA A 426 -10.14 -7.91 -31.70
C ALA A 426 -10.96 -6.85 -32.47
N ALA A 427 -12.05 -7.24 -33.14
CA ALA A 427 -12.94 -6.32 -33.82
C ALA A 427 -13.61 -5.33 -32.84
N GLU A 428 -14.10 -5.82 -31.69
CA GLU A 428 -14.68 -4.94 -30.67
C GLU A 428 -13.64 -3.98 -30.07
N ILE A 429 -12.41 -4.43 -29.79
CA ILE A 429 -11.34 -3.58 -29.30
C ILE A 429 -10.98 -2.48 -30.31
N ARG A 430 -10.82 -2.83 -31.60
CA ARG A 430 -10.53 -1.84 -32.67
C ARG A 430 -11.66 -0.85 -32.89
N ARG A 431 -12.92 -1.26 -32.67
CA ARG A 431 -14.09 -0.37 -32.74
C ARG A 431 -14.12 0.64 -31.61
N GLY A 432 -13.54 0.32 -30.47
CA GLY A 432 -13.55 1.09 -29.24
C GLY A 432 -12.75 2.39 -29.25
N LYS A 433 -12.25 2.84 -30.40
CA LYS A 433 -11.56 4.15 -30.53
C LYS A 433 -12.51 5.27 -30.11
N GLU A 434 -12.20 5.90 -28.97
CA GLU A 434 -12.78 7.15 -28.46
C GLU A 434 -14.17 7.09 -27.77
N ALA A 435 -14.92 6.02 -27.83
CA ALA A 435 -16.31 6.01 -27.38
C ALA A 435 -16.63 5.14 -26.15
N TYR A 436 -15.76 4.17 -25.83
CA TYR A 436 -16.09 3.21 -24.77
C TYR A 436 -15.63 3.65 -23.39
N ASN A 437 -16.61 3.87 -22.51
CA ASN A 437 -16.35 3.82 -21.08
C ASN A 437 -16.19 2.34 -20.62
N ARG A 438 -15.67 2.13 -19.41
CA ARG A 438 -15.43 0.78 -18.84
C ARG A 438 -16.67 -0.13 -18.92
N ALA A 439 -17.86 0.42 -18.69
CA ALA A 439 -19.11 -0.34 -18.68
C ALA A 439 -19.52 -0.77 -20.10
N GLU A 440 -19.43 0.12 -21.09
CA GLU A 440 -19.76 -0.15 -22.50
C GLU A 440 -18.82 -1.21 -23.10
N GLN A 441 -17.51 -1.10 -22.83
CA GLN A 441 -16.54 -2.11 -23.25
C GLN A 441 -16.80 -3.46 -22.60
N GLY A 442 -17.12 -3.47 -21.30
CA GLY A 442 -17.48 -4.69 -20.59
C GLY A 442 -18.72 -5.34 -21.20
N GLN A 443 -19.73 -4.56 -21.58
CA GLN A 443 -20.92 -5.06 -22.23
C GLN A 443 -20.65 -5.62 -23.62
N ALA A 444 -19.85 -4.94 -24.44
CA ALA A 444 -19.48 -5.43 -25.78
C ALA A 444 -18.75 -6.78 -25.74
N LEU A 445 -17.80 -6.94 -24.81
CA LEU A 445 -17.10 -8.20 -24.61
C LEU A 445 -18.03 -9.30 -24.03
N GLU A 446 -18.97 -8.96 -23.17
CA GLU A 446 -19.98 -9.89 -22.66
C GLU A 446 -20.91 -10.35 -23.77
N ASP A 447 -21.26 -9.49 -24.73
CA ASP A 447 -22.08 -9.85 -25.89
C ASP A 447 -21.33 -10.81 -26.82
N VAL A 448 -20.01 -10.65 -26.98
CA VAL A 448 -19.16 -11.65 -27.67
C VAL A 448 -19.21 -12.99 -26.94
N ARG A 449 -19.02 -13.00 -25.60
CA ARG A 449 -19.07 -14.21 -24.78
C ARG A 449 -20.39 -14.96 -24.96
N ARG A 450 -21.52 -14.26 -24.90
CA ARG A 450 -22.87 -14.83 -25.07
C ARG A 450 -23.11 -15.37 -26.46
N ARG A 451 -22.65 -14.64 -27.51
CA ARG A 451 -22.77 -15.06 -28.92
C ARG A 451 -22.07 -16.38 -29.17
N HIS A 452 -20.91 -16.57 -28.57
CA HIS A 452 -20.13 -17.80 -28.72
C HIS A 452 -20.47 -18.89 -27.69
N GLY A 453 -21.33 -18.59 -26.69
CA GLY A 453 -21.75 -19.54 -25.65
C GLY A 453 -20.60 -20.12 -24.86
N ILE A 454 -19.65 -19.29 -24.39
CA ILE A 454 -18.46 -19.73 -23.64
C ILE A 454 -18.45 -19.23 -22.20
N GLY A 455 -17.67 -19.93 -21.35
CA GLY A 455 -17.48 -19.56 -19.97
C GLY A 455 -16.71 -18.25 -19.79
N SER A 456 -16.93 -17.57 -18.66
CA SER A 456 -16.30 -16.29 -18.35
C SER A 456 -14.78 -16.38 -18.22
N ALA A 457 -14.25 -17.47 -17.66
CA ALA A 457 -12.80 -17.64 -17.52
C ALA A 457 -12.08 -17.85 -18.85
N LEU A 458 -12.69 -18.58 -19.79
CA LEU A 458 -12.16 -18.71 -21.16
C LEU A 458 -12.24 -17.37 -21.90
N MET A 459 -13.35 -16.64 -21.79
CA MET A 459 -13.49 -15.30 -22.37
C MET A 459 -12.41 -14.34 -21.85
N GLU A 460 -12.16 -14.30 -20.53
CA GLU A 460 -11.12 -13.47 -19.93
C GLU A 460 -9.71 -13.87 -20.44
N THR A 461 -9.44 -15.17 -20.54
CA THR A 461 -8.17 -15.69 -21.08
C THR A 461 -7.94 -15.27 -22.53
N LEU A 462 -8.96 -15.40 -23.38
CA LEU A 462 -8.89 -15.01 -24.78
C LEU A 462 -8.78 -13.50 -24.94
N THR A 463 -9.53 -12.73 -24.15
CA THR A 463 -9.44 -11.26 -24.14
C THR A 463 -8.04 -10.82 -23.76
N LYS A 464 -7.48 -11.36 -22.68
CA LYS A 464 -6.11 -11.06 -22.25
C LYS A 464 -5.09 -11.34 -23.35
N SER A 465 -5.15 -12.52 -23.95
CA SER A 465 -4.20 -12.90 -25.03
C SER A 465 -4.36 -12.03 -26.27
N THR A 466 -5.59 -11.70 -26.66
CA THR A 466 -5.89 -10.84 -27.82
C THR A 466 -5.42 -9.41 -27.60
N VAL A 467 -5.68 -8.83 -26.43
CA VAL A 467 -5.18 -7.48 -26.05
C VAL A 467 -3.66 -7.44 -26.12
N ARG A 468 -2.97 -8.42 -25.53
CA ARG A 468 -1.50 -8.48 -25.56
C ARG A 468 -0.95 -8.56 -26.99
N GLU A 469 -1.57 -9.36 -27.84
CA GLU A 469 -1.19 -9.46 -29.25
C GLU A 469 -1.41 -8.14 -30.01
N LEU A 470 -2.57 -7.49 -29.85
CA LEU A 470 -2.87 -6.21 -30.50
C LEU A 470 -1.90 -5.10 -30.08
N VAL A 471 -1.52 -5.06 -28.80
CA VAL A 471 -0.53 -4.10 -28.30
C VAL A 471 0.84 -4.33 -28.95
N LEU A 472 1.31 -5.57 -29.00
CA LEU A 472 2.64 -5.92 -29.51
C LEU A 472 2.75 -5.87 -31.04
N SER A 473 1.64 -6.13 -31.75
CA SER A 473 1.65 -6.22 -33.23
C SER A 473 1.13 -4.98 -33.93
N GLU A 474 0.14 -4.30 -33.36
CA GLU A 474 -0.59 -3.19 -33.98
C GLU A 474 -0.49 -1.87 -33.22
N ASN A 475 0.14 -1.86 -32.04
CA ASN A 475 0.17 -0.69 -31.13
C ASN A 475 -1.25 -0.22 -30.75
N VAL A 476 -2.18 -1.16 -30.54
CA VAL A 476 -3.58 -0.88 -30.21
C VAL A 476 -3.88 -1.44 -28.83
N ARG A 477 -4.24 -0.55 -27.91
CA ARG A 477 -4.60 -0.88 -26.52
C ARG A 477 -6.07 -1.25 -26.40
N ILE A 478 -6.47 -1.79 -25.25
CA ILE A 478 -7.84 -2.24 -24.99
C ILE A 478 -8.88 -1.14 -25.19
N ASP A 479 -8.54 0.12 -24.93
CA ASP A 479 -9.40 1.30 -25.13
C ASP A 479 -9.15 2.03 -26.46
N GLY A 480 -8.40 1.40 -27.38
CA GLY A 480 -8.11 1.91 -28.72
C GLY A 480 -7.01 2.97 -28.80
N ARG A 481 -6.42 3.39 -27.67
CA ARG A 481 -5.23 4.27 -27.66
C ARG A 481 -3.99 3.54 -28.19
N ASP A 482 -2.97 4.31 -28.56
CA ASP A 482 -1.61 3.80 -28.71
C ASP A 482 -0.90 3.66 -27.34
N THR A 483 0.34 3.18 -27.35
CA THR A 483 1.11 2.91 -26.13
C THR A 483 1.50 4.16 -25.34
N THR A 484 1.49 5.34 -25.94
CA THR A 484 1.98 6.61 -25.37
C THR A 484 0.88 7.61 -25.01
N THR A 485 -0.29 7.50 -25.62
CA THR A 485 -1.40 8.43 -25.44
C THR A 485 -1.96 8.38 -24.01
N ILE A 486 -2.04 9.55 -23.36
CA ILE A 486 -2.66 9.76 -22.06
C ILE A 486 -4.15 10.07 -22.26
N ARG A 487 -5.00 9.56 -21.37
CA ARG A 487 -6.45 9.87 -21.36
C ARG A 487 -6.66 11.38 -21.17
N PRO A 488 -7.79 11.94 -21.64
CA PRO A 488 -8.11 13.35 -21.46
C PRO A 488 -8.03 13.76 -19.97
N ILE A 489 -7.40 14.91 -19.72
CA ILE A 489 -7.22 15.46 -18.37
C ILE A 489 -8.09 16.70 -18.22
N SER A 490 -8.81 16.82 -17.10
CA SER A 490 -9.39 18.06 -16.61
C SER A 490 -9.01 18.31 -15.16
N VAL A 491 -8.86 19.59 -14.82
CA VAL A 491 -8.35 20.06 -13.53
C VAL A 491 -9.24 21.20 -13.05
N GLU A 492 -9.64 21.14 -11.78
CA GLU A 492 -10.37 22.22 -11.11
C GLU A 492 -9.80 22.46 -9.72
N VAL A 493 -9.77 23.71 -9.27
CA VAL A 493 -9.37 24.11 -7.91
C VAL A 493 -10.41 25.00 -7.27
N GLY A 494 -10.45 25.03 -5.94
CA GLY A 494 -11.41 25.87 -5.22
C GLY A 494 -12.86 25.38 -5.31
N LEU A 495 -13.08 24.10 -5.57
CA LEU A 495 -14.41 23.51 -5.75
C LEU A 495 -15.26 23.56 -4.47
N LEU A 496 -14.66 23.44 -3.30
CA LEU A 496 -15.33 23.36 -2.02
C LEU A 496 -15.17 24.65 -1.22
N PRO A 497 -16.25 25.40 -0.97
CA PRO A 497 -16.14 26.80 -0.49
C PRO A 497 -15.66 26.93 0.97
N ARG A 498 -15.80 25.88 1.80
CA ARG A 498 -15.44 25.92 3.24
C ARG A 498 -14.11 25.30 3.58
N THR A 499 -13.51 24.59 2.65
CA THR A 499 -12.20 23.93 2.84
C THR A 499 -11.06 24.96 2.76
N HIS A 500 -9.88 24.57 3.25
CA HIS A 500 -8.73 25.47 3.18
C HIS A 500 -8.11 25.48 1.77
N GLY A 501 -8.21 24.35 1.05
CA GLY A 501 -7.91 24.21 -0.36
C GLY A 501 -8.51 22.92 -0.90
N SER A 502 -8.85 22.90 -2.18
CA SER A 502 -9.40 21.72 -2.86
C SER A 502 -8.96 21.64 -4.31
N GLY A 503 -8.62 20.42 -4.74
CA GLY A 503 -8.25 20.12 -6.12
C GLY A 503 -8.97 18.90 -6.64
N LEU A 504 -9.65 19.03 -7.76
CA LEU A 504 -10.22 17.91 -8.51
C LEU A 504 -9.34 17.61 -9.71
N PHE A 505 -8.79 16.40 -9.73
CA PHE A 505 -8.03 15.90 -10.86
C PHE A 505 -8.80 14.76 -11.54
N THR A 506 -9.06 14.93 -12.83
CA THR A 506 -9.76 13.93 -13.65
C THR A 506 -8.87 13.51 -14.80
N ARG A 507 -8.75 12.19 -15.02
CA ARG A 507 -8.02 11.58 -16.13
C ARG A 507 -8.86 10.45 -16.71
N GLY A 508 -9.53 10.73 -17.82
CA GLY A 508 -10.57 9.86 -18.36
C GLY A 508 -11.65 9.58 -17.30
N GLN A 509 -11.85 8.32 -16.94
CA GLN A 509 -12.81 7.91 -15.89
C GLN A 509 -12.20 7.83 -14.48
N THR A 510 -10.97 8.25 -14.27
CA THR A 510 -10.36 8.29 -12.94
C THR A 510 -10.44 9.70 -12.39
N GLN A 511 -11.09 9.85 -11.23
CA GLN A 511 -11.27 11.13 -10.54
C GLN A 511 -10.81 11.05 -9.09
N ALA A 512 -9.97 11.99 -8.66
CA ALA A 512 -9.59 12.20 -7.27
C ALA A 512 -9.88 13.64 -6.86
N LEU A 513 -10.72 13.80 -5.84
CA LEU A 513 -10.99 15.06 -5.16
C LEU A 513 -10.11 15.12 -3.91
N SER A 514 -9.11 15.97 -3.90
CA SER A 514 -8.21 16.14 -2.77
C SER A 514 -8.52 17.42 -2.01
N ILE A 515 -8.51 17.34 -0.68
CA ILE A 515 -8.88 18.43 0.21
C ILE A 515 -7.73 18.68 1.19
N ALA A 516 -7.21 19.90 1.22
CA ALA A 516 -6.19 20.32 2.16
C ALA A 516 -6.81 21.02 3.38
N THR A 517 -6.32 20.67 4.57
CA THR A 517 -6.69 21.30 5.84
C THR A 517 -5.40 21.69 6.57
N LEU A 518 -5.33 22.92 7.04
CA LEU A 518 -4.21 23.47 7.79
C LEU A 518 -4.60 23.59 9.26
N GLY A 519 -3.74 23.11 10.14
CA GLY A 519 -3.92 23.15 11.59
C GLY A 519 -2.70 23.72 12.31
N PRO A 520 -2.84 24.09 13.60
CA PRO A 520 -1.72 24.48 14.45
C PRO A 520 -0.84 23.29 14.81
N SER A 521 0.35 23.54 15.36
CA SER A 521 1.31 22.51 15.82
C SER A 521 0.73 21.52 16.84
N SER A 522 -0.29 21.91 17.61
CA SER A 522 -1.00 21.01 18.53
C SER A 522 -1.74 19.85 17.85
N ASP A 523 -2.03 19.96 16.55
CA ASP A 523 -2.75 18.96 15.75
C ASP A 523 -1.81 17.93 15.11
N VAL A 524 -0.51 17.97 15.40
CA VAL A 524 0.47 16.99 14.95
C VAL A 524 0.05 15.57 15.35
N GLN A 525 0.20 14.62 14.46
CA GLN A 525 -0.06 13.21 14.77
C GLN A 525 1.09 12.67 15.63
N ARG A 526 0.76 12.25 16.84
CA ARG A 526 1.73 11.57 17.72
C ARG A 526 1.83 10.10 17.35
N LEU A 527 3.06 9.61 17.19
CA LEU A 527 3.36 8.23 16.84
C LEU A 527 3.83 7.47 18.08
N ASP A 528 3.22 6.31 18.34
CA ASP A 528 3.62 5.37 19.39
C ASP A 528 3.94 4.02 18.71
N THR A 529 5.14 3.94 18.15
CA THR A 529 5.64 2.80 17.38
C THR A 529 7.02 2.36 17.91
N ILE A 530 7.59 1.33 17.31
CA ILE A 530 8.99 0.90 17.57
C ILE A 530 10.03 1.81 16.89
N SER A 531 9.60 2.65 15.95
CA SER A 531 10.42 3.66 15.27
C SER A 531 10.87 4.76 16.22
N PRO A 532 11.99 5.46 15.95
CA PRO A 532 12.39 6.66 16.68
C PRO A 532 11.48 7.87 16.43
N GLU A 533 10.74 7.90 15.31
CA GLU A 533 9.79 8.97 15.01
C GLU A 533 8.66 9.03 16.05
N THR A 534 8.43 10.21 16.60
CA THR A 534 7.41 10.45 17.64
C THR A 534 6.22 11.25 17.15
N GLU A 535 6.34 11.94 16.02
CA GLU A 535 5.29 12.79 15.49
C GLU A 535 5.37 12.92 13.96
N LYS A 536 4.23 13.25 13.36
CA LYS A 536 4.08 13.43 11.93
C LYS A 536 3.27 14.70 11.63
N ARG A 537 3.89 15.65 10.93
CA ARG A 537 3.32 16.96 10.61
C ARG A 537 2.49 16.95 9.32
N TYR A 538 2.90 16.17 8.32
CA TYR A 538 2.17 15.99 7.07
C TYR A 538 1.42 14.66 7.07
N LEU A 539 0.13 14.72 6.83
CA LEU A 539 -0.79 13.60 6.88
C LEU A 539 -1.48 13.48 5.53
N HIS A 540 -1.33 12.35 4.86
CA HIS A 540 -2.04 12.09 3.61
C HIS A 540 -2.96 10.88 3.76
N HIS A 541 -4.27 11.11 3.76
CA HIS A 541 -5.29 10.07 3.83
C HIS A 541 -5.92 9.83 2.46
N TYR A 542 -6.18 8.58 2.16
CA TYR A 542 -6.75 8.15 0.88
C TYR A 542 -7.98 7.29 1.12
N ASN A 543 -9.10 7.65 0.53
CA ASN A 543 -10.36 6.95 0.62
C ASN A 543 -10.77 6.40 -0.74
N PHE A 544 -11.17 5.11 -0.76
CA PHE A 544 -11.63 4.41 -1.96
C PHE A 544 -13.00 3.79 -1.73
N PRO A 545 -14.08 4.59 -1.77
CA PRO A 545 -15.42 4.11 -1.52
C PRO A 545 -15.92 3.20 -2.64
N PRO A 546 -16.82 2.24 -2.35
CA PRO A 546 -17.31 1.25 -3.31
C PRO A 546 -17.94 1.85 -4.56
N TYR A 547 -18.61 2.98 -4.42
CA TYR A 547 -19.26 3.65 -5.56
C TYR A 547 -18.25 4.13 -6.62
N SER A 548 -16.97 4.31 -6.28
CA SER A 548 -15.91 4.71 -7.22
C SER A 548 -15.70 3.70 -8.36
N VAL A 549 -16.09 2.46 -8.15
CA VAL A 549 -16.04 1.36 -9.14
C VAL A 549 -17.43 0.82 -9.49
N GLY A 550 -18.51 1.49 -9.00
CA GLY A 550 -19.89 1.08 -9.25
C GLY A 550 -20.36 -0.12 -8.41
N GLU A 551 -19.71 -0.40 -7.28
CA GLU A 551 -20.05 -1.50 -6.39
C GLU A 551 -20.93 -1.04 -5.22
N ALA A 552 -21.82 -1.94 -4.76
CA ALA A 552 -22.59 -1.78 -3.54
C ALA A 552 -22.05 -2.75 -2.49
N ARG A 553 -21.34 -2.25 -1.48
CA ARG A 553 -20.80 -3.05 -0.36
C ARG A 553 -20.72 -2.19 0.91
N PRO A 554 -20.69 -2.84 2.11
CA PRO A 554 -20.54 -2.11 3.36
C PRO A 554 -19.24 -1.29 3.39
N MET A 555 -19.32 -0.04 3.83
CA MET A 555 -18.16 0.79 4.08
C MET A 555 -17.49 0.34 5.40
N ARG A 556 -16.21 0.02 5.32
CA ARG A 556 -15.35 -0.33 6.46
C ARG A 556 -14.26 0.74 6.56
N GLY A 557 -13.48 0.70 7.63
CA GLY A 557 -12.27 1.53 7.73
C GLY A 557 -11.27 1.24 6.61
N PRO A 558 -10.23 2.08 6.44
CA PRO A 558 -9.25 1.93 5.36
C PRO A 558 -8.57 0.56 5.42
N GLY A 559 -8.53 -0.11 4.28
CA GLY A 559 -7.83 -1.39 4.12
C GLY A 559 -6.35 -1.18 3.78
N ARG A 560 -5.61 -2.29 3.68
CA ARG A 560 -4.15 -2.26 3.36
C ARG A 560 -3.85 -1.54 2.04
N ARG A 561 -4.77 -1.59 1.06
CA ARG A 561 -4.61 -0.93 -0.24
C ARG A 561 -4.72 0.60 -0.10
N GLU A 562 -5.72 1.08 0.63
CA GLU A 562 -5.92 2.51 0.86
C GLU A 562 -4.73 3.12 1.59
N ILE A 563 -4.21 2.45 2.61
CA ILE A 563 -3.02 2.88 3.35
C ILE A 563 -1.80 2.95 2.42
N GLY A 564 -1.55 1.92 1.63
CA GLY A 564 -0.43 1.92 0.68
C GLY A 564 -0.51 2.98 -0.41
N HIS A 565 -1.72 3.28 -0.92
CA HIS A 565 -1.92 4.34 -1.91
C HIS A 565 -1.75 5.74 -1.29
N GLY A 566 -2.23 5.93 -0.06
CA GLY A 566 -2.03 7.17 0.70
C GLY A 566 -0.54 7.43 0.96
N ALA A 567 0.18 6.42 1.43
CA ALA A 567 1.61 6.52 1.71
C ALA A 567 2.45 6.83 0.45
N LEU A 568 2.09 6.29 -0.71
CA LEU A 568 2.76 6.63 -1.97
C LEU A 568 2.55 8.11 -2.35
N ALA A 569 1.32 8.62 -2.25
CA ALA A 569 1.01 10.01 -2.54
C ALA A 569 1.65 10.96 -1.50
N GLU A 570 1.71 10.55 -0.23
CA GLU A 570 2.41 11.27 0.83
C GLU A 570 3.90 11.40 0.52
N ARG A 571 4.56 10.27 0.25
CA ARG A 571 5.99 10.20 -0.09
C ARG A 571 6.32 11.07 -1.32
N ALA A 572 5.42 11.09 -2.31
CA ALA A 572 5.60 11.89 -3.51
C ALA A 572 5.62 13.40 -3.24
N LEU A 573 4.94 13.88 -2.20
CA LEU A 573 4.78 15.31 -1.90
C LEU A 573 5.73 15.81 -0.81
N LEU A 574 6.20 14.94 0.09
CA LEU A 574 7.11 15.30 1.18
C LEU A 574 8.31 16.16 0.73
N PRO A 575 9.01 15.86 -0.38
CA PRO A 575 10.20 16.61 -0.80
C PRO A 575 9.93 18.05 -1.24
N VAL A 576 8.69 18.39 -1.54
CA VAL A 576 8.30 19.73 -2.02
C VAL A 576 7.58 20.58 -0.98
N LEU A 577 7.34 20.03 0.21
CA LEU A 577 6.68 20.76 1.29
C LEU A 577 7.65 21.76 1.94
N PRO A 578 7.15 22.92 2.40
CA PRO A 578 7.96 23.89 3.13
C PRO A 578 8.37 23.35 4.51
N THR A 579 9.46 23.86 5.05
CA THR A 579 9.91 23.57 6.43
C THR A 579 8.94 24.10 7.48
N VAL A 580 9.11 23.71 8.74
CA VAL A 580 8.26 24.22 9.84
C VAL A 580 8.49 25.72 10.06
N GLU A 581 9.71 26.17 9.86
CA GLU A 581 10.12 27.57 10.00
C GLU A 581 9.48 28.46 8.92
N GLU A 582 9.37 27.96 7.70
CA GLU A 582 8.75 28.69 6.59
C GLU A 582 7.23 28.67 6.66
N PHE A 583 6.65 27.55 7.11
CA PHE A 583 5.20 27.36 7.14
C PHE A 583 4.80 26.53 8.35
N PRO A 584 4.53 27.14 9.53
CA PRO A 584 4.37 26.49 10.82
C PRO A 584 2.99 25.81 10.99
N TYR A 585 2.50 25.12 9.97
CA TYR A 585 1.22 24.42 10.00
C TYR A 585 1.41 22.92 9.97
N VAL A 586 0.53 22.21 10.66
CA VAL A 586 0.22 20.81 10.37
C VAL A 586 -0.63 20.78 9.11
N ILE A 587 -0.26 19.96 8.15
CA ILE A 587 -0.92 19.85 6.86
C ILE A 587 -1.58 18.48 6.76
N ARG A 588 -2.90 18.47 6.61
CA ARG A 588 -3.64 17.23 6.35
C ARG A 588 -4.28 17.30 4.97
N VAL A 589 -3.95 16.35 4.10
CA VAL A 589 -4.62 16.15 2.81
C VAL A 589 -5.45 14.88 2.86
N VAL A 590 -6.68 14.95 2.38
CA VAL A 590 -7.55 13.80 2.18
C VAL A 590 -7.89 13.69 0.70
N SER A 591 -7.57 12.57 0.09
CA SER A 591 -7.94 12.27 -1.29
C SER A 591 -9.14 11.33 -1.33
N GLU A 592 -10.27 11.83 -1.80
CA GLU A 592 -11.49 11.07 -2.07
C GLU A 592 -11.49 10.59 -3.52
N VAL A 593 -11.39 9.28 -3.73
CA VAL A 593 -11.50 8.71 -5.07
C VAL A 593 -12.97 8.58 -5.42
N VAL A 594 -13.47 9.47 -6.26
CA VAL A 594 -14.89 9.51 -6.62
C VAL A 594 -15.21 8.69 -7.86
N SER A 595 -14.21 8.36 -8.69
CA SER A 595 -14.34 7.44 -9.82
C SER A 595 -12.98 6.77 -10.11
N SER A 596 -12.98 5.50 -10.53
CA SER A 596 -11.76 4.72 -10.73
C SER A 596 -11.78 3.86 -11.99
N ASN A 597 -10.79 4.09 -12.84
CA ASN A 597 -10.40 3.20 -13.94
C ASN A 597 -8.87 3.21 -14.13
N GLY A 598 -8.14 2.77 -13.11
CA GLY A 598 -6.67 2.68 -13.10
C GLY A 598 -5.95 3.88 -12.51
N SER A 599 -4.91 3.60 -11.78
CA SER A 599 -3.96 4.53 -11.13
C SER A 599 -4.56 5.70 -10.37
N THR A 600 -5.37 5.39 -9.38
CA THR A 600 -5.98 6.38 -8.49
C THR A 600 -4.97 7.04 -7.53
N SER A 601 -3.89 6.34 -7.17
CA SER A 601 -2.81 6.93 -6.33
C SER A 601 -2.11 8.09 -7.05
N MET A 602 -1.85 7.97 -8.35
CA MET A 602 -1.24 9.05 -9.13
C MET A 602 -2.23 10.19 -9.37
N ALA A 603 -3.52 9.90 -9.54
CA ALA A 603 -4.56 10.93 -9.55
C ALA A 603 -4.66 11.66 -8.21
N SER A 604 -4.51 10.94 -7.08
CA SER A 604 -4.47 11.55 -5.74
C SER A 604 -3.24 12.44 -5.56
N THR A 605 -2.06 12.03 -6.03
CA THR A 605 -0.85 12.86 -6.02
C THR A 605 -1.08 14.18 -6.76
N CYS A 606 -1.64 14.13 -7.98
CA CYS A 606 -1.95 15.32 -8.75
C CYS A 606 -3.01 16.21 -8.07
N GLY A 607 -4.11 15.59 -7.58
CA GLY A 607 -5.17 16.31 -6.86
C GLY A 607 -4.67 16.94 -5.57
N SER A 608 -3.76 16.28 -4.86
CA SER A 608 -3.17 16.79 -3.61
C SER A 608 -2.22 17.96 -3.86
N THR A 609 -1.41 17.90 -4.93
CA THR A 609 -0.63 19.06 -5.39
C THR A 609 -1.54 20.28 -5.61
N LEU A 610 -2.64 20.10 -6.33
CA LEU A 610 -3.60 21.17 -6.61
C LEU A 610 -4.24 21.70 -5.32
N ALA A 611 -4.64 20.83 -4.41
CA ALA A 611 -5.24 21.21 -3.13
C ALA A 611 -4.27 21.99 -2.24
N LEU A 612 -2.98 21.60 -2.20
CA LEU A 612 -1.94 22.31 -1.48
C LEU A 612 -1.69 23.71 -2.07
N MET A 613 -1.61 23.81 -3.38
CA MET A 613 -1.44 25.09 -4.09
C MET A 613 -2.66 25.99 -3.89
N ASP A 614 -3.87 25.44 -3.94
CA ASP A 614 -5.12 26.18 -3.70
C ASP A 614 -5.24 26.65 -2.24
N ALA A 615 -4.69 25.88 -1.29
CA ALA A 615 -4.63 26.25 0.13
C ALA A 615 -3.62 27.34 0.45
N GLY A 616 -2.73 27.71 -0.49
CA GLY A 616 -1.65 28.65 -0.27
C GLY A 616 -0.43 28.05 0.45
N VAL A 617 -0.29 26.71 0.46
CA VAL A 617 0.95 26.08 0.94
C VAL A 617 2.07 26.36 -0.02
N PRO A 618 3.19 26.97 0.40
CA PRO A 618 4.27 27.36 -0.50
C PRO A 618 5.16 26.15 -0.87
N ILE A 619 4.59 25.19 -1.62
CA ILE A 619 5.37 24.06 -2.13
C ILE A 619 6.46 24.55 -3.09
N SER A 620 7.64 23.94 -3.05
CA SER A 620 8.79 24.35 -3.88
C SER A 620 8.57 24.10 -5.37
N ALA A 621 7.79 23.08 -5.73
CA ALA A 621 7.41 22.76 -7.10
C ALA A 621 6.14 21.90 -7.14
N PRO A 622 5.31 21.98 -8.19
CA PRO A 622 4.19 21.08 -8.38
C PRO A 622 4.68 19.66 -8.71
N VAL A 623 3.95 18.67 -8.20
CA VAL A 623 4.21 17.23 -8.40
C VAL A 623 3.07 16.62 -9.20
N ALA A 624 3.39 15.84 -10.22
CA ALA A 624 2.44 14.99 -10.94
C ALA A 624 2.92 13.55 -10.97
N GLY A 625 2.02 12.62 -11.27
CA GLY A 625 2.35 11.20 -11.36
C GLY A 625 1.62 10.49 -12.48
N ALA A 626 2.30 9.49 -13.05
CA ALA A 626 1.78 8.60 -14.09
C ALA A 626 1.99 7.14 -13.70
N ALA A 627 1.11 6.25 -14.19
CA ALA A 627 1.29 4.81 -14.08
C ALA A 627 1.60 4.22 -15.43
N MET A 628 2.70 3.48 -15.47
CA MET A 628 3.20 2.78 -16.66
C MET A 628 2.86 1.29 -16.52
N GLY A 629 2.55 0.67 -17.64
CA GLY A 629 2.38 -0.77 -17.76
C GLY A 629 3.40 -1.38 -18.68
N LEU A 630 3.44 -2.70 -18.69
CA LEU A 630 4.32 -3.48 -19.58
C LEU A 630 3.56 -4.68 -20.13
N ILE A 631 3.76 -4.94 -21.38
CA ILE A 631 3.39 -6.19 -22.02
C ILE A 631 4.63 -6.78 -22.68
N THR A 632 4.94 -8.03 -22.35
CA THR A 632 6.10 -8.76 -22.86
C THR A 632 5.66 -10.01 -23.62
N ASP A 633 6.48 -10.46 -24.54
CA ASP A 633 6.38 -11.77 -25.17
C ASP A 633 7.71 -12.52 -24.98
N ALA A 634 7.68 -13.50 -24.09
CA ALA A 634 8.88 -14.27 -23.75
C ALA A 634 9.43 -15.10 -24.93
N ASP A 635 8.55 -15.51 -25.86
CA ASP A 635 8.94 -16.33 -27.03
C ASP A 635 9.69 -15.49 -28.08
N THR A 636 9.40 -14.19 -28.18
CA THR A 636 9.96 -13.30 -29.22
C THR A 636 10.83 -12.17 -28.67
N ASN A 637 10.97 -12.06 -27.35
CA ASN A 637 11.64 -10.93 -26.65
C ASN A 637 11.08 -9.54 -27.02
N ARG A 638 9.85 -9.47 -27.57
CA ARG A 638 9.17 -8.19 -27.81
C ARG A 638 8.57 -7.67 -26.50
N TYR A 639 8.56 -6.37 -26.35
CA TYR A 639 7.84 -5.71 -25.25
C TYR A 639 7.25 -4.36 -25.71
N ALA A 640 6.28 -3.89 -24.95
CA ALA A 640 5.70 -2.57 -25.09
C ALA A 640 5.45 -1.96 -23.70
N VAL A 641 5.94 -0.75 -23.51
CA VAL A 641 5.64 0.07 -22.31
C VAL A 641 4.37 0.86 -22.61
N LEU A 642 3.42 0.86 -21.67
CA LEU A 642 2.13 1.55 -21.78
C LEU A 642 2.08 2.74 -20.84
N THR A 643 1.78 3.92 -21.37
CA THR A 643 1.59 5.14 -20.59
C THR A 643 0.14 5.25 -20.09
N ASP A 644 -0.07 5.63 -18.85
CA ASP A 644 -1.40 5.85 -18.27
C ASP A 644 -2.32 4.64 -18.40
N ILE A 645 -1.97 3.55 -17.69
CA ILE A 645 -2.72 2.30 -17.75
C ILE A 645 -4.10 2.37 -17.10
N THR A 646 -5.05 1.66 -17.68
CA THR A 646 -6.38 1.40 -17.13
C THR A 646 -6.35 0.22 -16.16
N GLY A 647 -7.43 0.01 -15.39
CA GLY A 647 -7.52 -1.13 -14.47
C GLY A 647 -7.47 -2.50 -15.16
N LYS A 648 -7.94 -2.61 -16.42
CA LYS A 648 -7.83 -3.85 -17.21
C LYS A 648 -6.40 -4.08 -17.69
N GLU A 649 -5.70 -3.03 -18.07
CA GLU A 649 -4.29 -3.12 -18.49
C GLU A 649 -3.37 -3.46 -17.32
N ASP A 650 -3.65 -2.95 -16.11
CA ASP A 650 -3.01 -3.44 -14.90
C ASP A 650 -3.23 -4.96 -14.72
N ALA A 651 -4.47 -5.46 -14.85
CA ALA A 651 -4.77 -6.89 -14.71
C ALA A 651 -4.13 -7.77 -15.80
N TYR A 652 -4.03 -7.30 -17.04
CA TYR A 652 -3.54 -8.05 -18.20
C TYR A 652 -2.03 -7.89 -18.43
N GLY A 653 -1.44 -6.82 -17.92
CA GLY A 653 -0.03 -6.49 -18.07
C GLY A 653 0.88 -7.27 -17.13
N ASP A 654 2.17 -7.06 -17.32
CA ASP A 654 3.27 -7.71 -16.64
C ASP A 654 3.91 -6.82 -15.56
N MET A 655 3.62 -5.51 -15.57
CA MET A 655 4.13 -4.52 -14.64
C MET A 655 3.07 -3.44 -14.38
N ASP A 656 3.02 -2.94 -13.15
CA ASP A 656 2.38 -1.68 -12.72
C ASP A 656 3.48 -0.80 -12.11
N PHE A 657 3.89 0.25 -12.82
CA PHE A 657 4.99 1.12 -12.42
C PHE A 657 4.49 2.56 -12.29
N LYS A 658 4.45 3.04 -11.07
CA LYS A 658 4.01 4.38 -10.71
C LYS A 658 5.22 5.28 -10.48
N VAL A 659 5.26 6.42 -11.19
CA VAL A 659 6.33 7.40 -11.09
C VAL A 659 5.71 8.77 -10.82
N ALA A 660 6.12 9.40 -9.72
CA ALA A 660 5.72 10.76 -9.36
C ALA A 660 6.95 11.67 -9.27
N GLY A 661 6.78 12.95 -9.57
CA GLY A 661 7.86 13.91 -9.47
C GLY A 661 7.48 15.30 -9.96
N THR A 662 8.44 16.22 -9.86
CA THR A 662 8.40 17.59 -10.37
C THR A 662 8.79 17.64 -11.86
N ALA A 663 8.96 18.81 -12.41
CA ALA A 663 9.53 18.98 -13.76
C ALA A 663 11.01 18.55 -13.82
N GLU A 664 11.74 18.63 -12.70
CA GLU A 664 13.18 18.42 -12.64
C GLU A 664 13.57 16.96 -12.34
N GLY A 665 12.76 16.24 -11.56
CA GLY A 665 13.10 14.89 -11.17
C GLY A 665 12.00 14.14 -10.43
N VAL A 666 12.30 12.90 -10.08
CA VAL A 666 11.43 11.96 -9.39
C VAL A 666 11.40 12.28 -7.90
N THR A 667 10.19 12.19 -7.30
CA THR A 667 9.98 12.28 -5.85
C THR A 667 9.51 10.96 -5.24
N ALA A 668 8.82 10.10 -6.01
CA ALA A 668 8.44 8.77 -5.56
C ALA A 668 8.31 7.78 -6.71
N LEU A 669 8.64 6.52 -6.44
CA LEU A 669 8.41 5.36 -7.32
C LEU A 669 7.71 4.25 -6.58
N GLN A 670 6.88 3.49 -7.31
CA GLN A 670 6.41 2.18 -6.85
C GLN A 670 6.24 1.25 -8.05
N MET A 671 6.87 0.09 -8.03
CA MET A 671 6.79 -0.90 -9.10
C MET A 671 6.36 -2.27 -8.56
N ASP A 672 5.39 -2.86 -9.22
CA ASP A 672 4.89 -4.22 -9.02
C ASP A 672 5.04 -5.02 -10.31
N ILE A 673 5.69 -6.18 -10.24
CA ILE A 673 5.91 -7.06 -11.40
C ILE A 673 5.10 -8.34 -11.22
N LYS A 674 4.57 -8.86 -12.34
CA LYS A 674 3.75 -10.08 -12.39
C LYS A 674 4.40 -11.21 -13.21
N VAL A 675 5.61 -10.96 -13.69
CA VAL A 675 6.48 -11.90 -14.42
C VAL A 675 7.75 -12.15 -13.60
N GLN A 676 8.61 -13.05 -14.07
CA GLN A 676 9.83 -13.42 -13.34
C GLN A 676 10.96 -12.37 -13.44
N GLY A 677 10.64 -11.15 -13.88
CA GLY A 677 11.52 -10.00 -13.88
C GLY A 677 11.53 -9.18 -15.17
N ILE A 678 12.21 -8.04 -15.11
CA ILE A 678 12.38 -7.11 -16.23
C ILE A 678 13.84 -6.71 -16.36
N THR A 679 14.24 -6.31 -17.57
CA THR A 679 15.61 -5.86 -17.89
C THR A 679 15.83 -4.39 -17.59
N ALA A 680 17.09 -3.96 -17.49
CA ALA A 680 17.47 -2.56 -17.33
C ALA A 680 16.97 -1.68 -18.50
N ASP A 681 16.90 -2.22 -19.71
CA ASP A 681 16.41 -1.49 -20.88
C ASP A 681 14.91 -1.18 -20.77
N ILE A 682 14.11 -2.15 -20.33
CA ILE A 682 12.67 -1.95 -20.06
C ILE A 682 12.47 -0.88 -18.97
N LEU A 683 13.26 -0.92 -17.89
CA LEU A 683 13.21 0.10 -16.84
C LEU A 683 13.56 1.50 -17.35
N ARG A 684 14.59 1.61 -18.17
CA ARG A 684 15.00 2.88 -18.77
C ARG A 684 13.88 3.46 -19.64
N ASP A 685 13.32 2.64 -20.53
CA ASP A 685 12.24 3.07 -21.42
C ASP A 685 10.99 3.45 -20.62
N ALA A 686 10.64 2.70 -19.57
CA ALA A 686 9.52 3.01 -18.69
C ALA A 686 9.72 4.32 -17.91
N LEU A 687 10.91 4.59 -17.39
CA LEU A 687 11.24 5.83 -16.69
C LEU A 687 11.20 7.04 -17.64
N GLU A 688 11.78 6.93 -18.83
CA GLU A 688 11.75 8.01 -19.82
C GLU A 688 10.32 8.32 -20.31
N GLN A 689 9.55 7.27 -20.58
CA GLN A 689 8.14 7.44 -20.99
C GLN A 689 7.29 8.01 -19.84
N ALA A 690 7.58 7.64 -18.57
CA ALA A 690 6.96 8.23 -17.40
C ALA A 690 7.33 9.71 -17.22
N ARG A 691 8.59 10.10 -17.52
CA ARG A 691 9.04 11.50 -17.52
C ARG A 691 8.24 12.35 -18.49
N VAL A 692 8.10 11.88 -19.73
CA VAL A 692 7.30 12.57 -20.77
C VAL A 692 5.85 12.73 -20.32
N ALA A 693 5.25 11.65 -19.75
CA ALA A 693 3.88 11.68 -19.25
C ALA A 693 3.72 12.65 -18.07
N ARG A 694 4.65 12.66 -17.13
CA ARG A 694 4.66 13.56 -15.98
C ARG A 694 4.70 15.03 -16.42
N LEU A 695 5.59 15.37 -17.34
CA LEU A 695 5.69 16.74 -17.87
C LEU A 695 4.40 17.18 -18.57
N PHE A 696 3.78 16.30 -19.35
CA PHE A 696 2.49 16.58 -19.99
C PHE A 696 1.38 16.84 -18.95
N ILE A 697 1.33 16.03 -17.88
CA ILE A 697 0.33 16.19 -16.81
C ILE A 697 0.57 17.50 -16.05
N LEU A 698 1.84 17.83 -15.72
CA LEU A 698 2.22 19.09 -15.09
C LEU A 698 1.78 20.30 -15.91
N ASP A 699 1.97 20.28 -17.24
CA ASP A 699 1.50 21.34 -18.13
C ASP A 699 -0.01 21.59 -17.99
N LYS A 700 -0.82 20.51 -17.92
CA LYS A 700 -2.28 20.63 -17.73
C LYS A 700 -2.65 21.17 -16.35
N MET A 701 -1.92 20.80 -15.30
CA MET A 701 -2.14 21.28 -13.94
C MET A 701 -1.75 22.76 -13.80
N THR A 702 -0.58 23.13 -14.29
CA THR A 702 -0.05 24.50 -14.17
C THR A 702 -0.78 25.51 -15.07
N ALA A 703 -1.45 25.05 -16.12
CA ALA A 703 -2.36 25.90 -16.92
C ALA A 703 -3.58 26.38 -16.09
N VAL A 704 -3.99 25.67 -15.02
CA VAL A 704 -5.11 26.03 -14.15
C VAL A 704 -4.63 26.80 -12.92
N ILE A 705 -3.57 26.33 -12.28
CA ILE A 705 -2.92 26.98 -11.15
C ILE A 705 -1.41 26.88 -11.30
N SER A 706 -0.76 28.01 -11.64
CA SER A 706 0.67 28.06 -11.97
C SER A 706 1.59 28.20 -10.75
N ALA A 707 1.06 28.68 -9.62
CA ALA A 707 1.77 28.84 -8.36
C ALA A 707 0.79 28.70 -7.18
N SER A 708 1.30 28.42 -6.00
CA SER A 708 0.50 28.46 -4.78
C SER A 708 -0.13 29.84 -4.57
N ARG A 709 -1.37 29.86 -4.07
CA ARG A 709 -2.04 31.15 -3.77
C ARG A 709 -1.21 31.94 -2.75
N SER A 710 -1.16 33.24 -2.93
CA SER A 710 -0.45 34.14 -2.01
C SER A 710 -1.17 34.33 -0.67
N GLU A 711 -2.49 34.11 -0.64
CA GLU A 711 -3.33 34.23 0.53
C GLU A 711 -3.90 32.86 0.94
N LEU A 712 -3.91 32.57 2.23
CA LEU A 712 -4.62 31.41 2.76
C LEU A 712 -6.13 31.62 2.64
N SER A 713 -6.88 30.50 2.61
CA SER A 713 -8.33 30.52 2.73
C SER A 713 -8.78 31.38 3.93
N PRO A 714 -9.87 32.15 3.83
CA PRO A 714 -10.40 32.90 4.96
C PRO A 714 -10.85 32.00 6.14
N TYR A 715 -10.98 30.71 5.89
CA TYR A 715 -11.34 29.69 6.91
C TYR A 715 -10.11 29.01 7.52
N ALA A 716 -8.93 29.17 6.94
CA ALA A 716 -7.69 28.64 7.50
C ALA A 716 -7.24 29.46 8.71
N PRO A 717 -6.78 28.83 9.80
CA PRO A 717 -6.26 29.58 10.93
C PRO A 717 -5.00 30.34 10.51
N ARG A 718 -4.88 31.59 10.93
CA ARG A 718 -3.66 32.36 10.79
C ARG A 718 -2.81 32.16 12.05
N ILE A 719 -1.57 31.74 11.88
CA ILE A 719 -0.63 31.51 12.96
C ILE A 719 0.25 32.75 13.14
N THR A 720 0.21 33.32 14.33
CA THR A 720 1.12 34.39 14.79
C THR A 720 2.11 33.78 15.76
N THR A 721 3.38 33.87 15.49
CA THR A 721 4.44 33.39 16.40
C THR A 721 5.05 34.57 17.13
N ILE A 722 5.09 34.51 18.45
CA ILE A 722 5.77 35.46 19.30
C ILE A 722 6.77 34.74 20.21
N LYS A 723 7.80 35.42 20.67
CA LYS A 723 8.78 34.88 21.60
C LYS A 723 8.78 35.64 22.90
N ILE A 724 8.66 34.92 24.00
CA ILE A 724 8.71 35.50 25.36
C ILE A 724 9.93 34.94 26.13
N PRO A 725 10.39 35.63 27.19
CA PRO A 725 11.39 35.07 28.09
C PRO A 725 10.88 33.78 28.75
N VAL A 726 11.76 32.77 28.86
CA VAL A 726 11.40 31.43 29.38
C VAL A 726 10.84 31.48 30.81
N ASP A 727 11.33 32.40 31.66
CA ASP A 727 10.83 32.60 33.00
C ASP A 727 9.39 33.11 33.10
N LYS A 728 8.87 33.72 31.99
CA LYS A 728 7.50 34.24 31.87
C LYS A 728 6.49 33.18 31.37
N ILE A 729 6.94 32.01 30.92
CA ILE A 729 6.06 30.92 30.49
C ILE A 729 5.00 30.59 31.54
N ARG A 730 5.40 30.59 32.80
CA ARG A 730 4.50 30.30 33.95
C ARG A 730 3.39 31.36 34.12
N ASP A 731 3.69 32.63 33.80
CA ASP A 731 2.71 33.72 33.88
C ASP A 731 1.64 33.56 32.76
N VAL A 732 2.03 33.14 31.59
CA VAL A 732 1.13 32.89 30.45
C VAL A 732 0.28 31.63 30.68
N ILE A 733 0.89 30.55 31.16
CA ILE A 733 0.17 29.28 31.42
C ILE A 733 -0.76 29.46 32.65
N GLY A 734 -0.26 30.09 33.72
CA GLY A 734 -0.97 30.22 34.97
C GLY A 734 -1.10 28.93 35.76
N ALA A 735 -1.49 29.02 37.03
CA ALA A 735 -1.67 27.86 37.92
C ALA A 735 -2.64 26.81 37.31
N GLY A 736 -2.12 25.59 37.01
CA GLY A 736 -2.90 24.52 36.39
C GLY A 736 -3.46 24.86 35.01
N GLY A 737 -2.83 25.79 34.26
CA GLY A 737 -3.26 26.20 32.91
C GLY A 737 -4.47 27.16 32.88
N LYS A 738 -4.78 27.81 34.01
CA LYS A 738 -5.99 28.67 34.14
C LYS A 738 -5.94 29.90 33.21
N VAL A 739 -4.77 30.56 33.14
CA VAL A 739 -4.62 31.80 32.38
C VAL A 739 -4.71 31.53 30.89
N ILE A 740 -3.96 30.56 30.39
CA ILE A 740 -3.99 30.19 28.95
C ILE A 740 -5.37 29.74 28.51
N ARG A 741 -6.10 28.94 29.31
CA ARG A 741 -7.49 28.58 29.02
C ARG A 741 -8.44 29.76 28.99
N GLN A 742 -8.22 30.75 29.85
CA GLN A 742 -9.03 31.97 29.85
C GLN A 742 -8.78 32.80 28.58
N ILE A 743 -7.52 32.98 28.19
CA ILE A 743 -7.17 33.67 26.93
C ILE A 743 -7.82 32.97 25.74
N THR A 744 -7.65 31.65 25.65
CA THR A 744 -8.25 30.83 24.57
C THR A 744 -9.77 30.97 24.54
N ALA A 745 -10.44 30.89 25.67
CA ALA A 745 -11.90 30.98 25.76
C ALA A 745 -12.45 32.37 25.36
N GLU A 746 -11.76 33.46 25.77
CA GLU A 746 -12.23 34.82 25.50
C GLU A 746 -11.85 35.36 24.12
N THR A 747 -10.80 34.80 23.51
CA THR A 747 -10.34 35.21 22.18
C THR A 747 -10.77 34.25 21.08
N GLY A 748 -11.16 33.02 21.41
CA GLY A 748 -11.46 31.97 20.42
C GLY A 748 -10.23 31.48 19.66
N THR A 749 -9.02 31.70 20.22
CA THR A 749 -7.74 31.25 19.59
C THR A 749 -7.28 29.94 20.18
N GLN A 750 -6.42 29.24 19.45
CA GLN A 750 -5.63 28.11 19.96
C GLN A 750 -4.21 28.63 20.25
N ILE A 751 -3.68 28.32 21.41
CA ILE A 751 -2.36 28.82 21.87
C ILE A 751 -1.51 27.63 22.27
N ASN A 752 -0.36 27.47 21.60
CA ASN A 752 0.67 26.52 21.96
C ASN A 752 1.89 27.27 22.52
N VAL A 753 2.46 26.77 23.62
CA VAL A 753 3.62 27.38 24.32
C VAL A 753 4.71 26.33 24.38
N GLU A 754 5.86 26.65 23.82
CA GLU A 754 7.03 25.79 23.80
C GLU A 754 7.98 26.12 24.95
N ASP A 755 8.80 25.15 25.34
CA ASP A 755 9.70 25.27 26.48
C ASP A 755 10.80 26.34 26.31
N ASP A 756 11.09 26.73 25.04
CA ASP A 756 12.05 27.78 24.69
C ASP A 756 11.46 29.20 24.74
N GLY A 757 10.17 29.34 25.08
CA GLY A 757 9.45 30.61 25.13
C GLY A 757 8.77 30.99 23.81
N THR A 758 8.81 30.16 22.78
CA THR A 758 8.05 30.37 21.54
C THR A 758 6.56 30.12 21.80
N ILE A 759 5.70 31.07 21.43
CA ILE A 759 4.24 30.93 21.52
C ILE A 759 3.65 31.05 20.11
N GLN A 760 2.90 30.04 19.72
CA GLN A 760 2.12 30.01 18.46
C GLN A 760 0.65 30.27 18.82
N ILE A 761 0.08 31.28 18.19
CA ILE A 761 -1.32 31.69 18.34
C ILE A 761 -2.02 31.49 17.01
N ALA A 762 -2.88 30.47 16.94
CA ALA A 762 -3.69 30.19 15.77
C ALA A 762 -5.09 30.79 15.93
N ALA A 763 -5.49 31.66 15.02
CA ALA A 763 -6.76 32.36 14.99
C ALA A 763 -7.39 32.38 13.60
N VAL A 764 -8.68 32.14 13.49
CA VAL A 764 -9.41 32.30 12.22
C VAL A 764 -9.65 33.80 11.92
N SER A 765 -9.77 34.64 12.94
CA SER A 765 -9.94 36.09 12.82
C SER A 765 -8.63 36.82 13.19
N GLY A 766 -8.17 37.77 12.37
CA GLY A 766 -6.99 38.58 12.65
C GLY A 766 -7.15 39.38 13.96
N GLU A 767 -8.36 39.93 14.21
CA GLU A 767 -8.69 40.65 15.44
C GLU A 767 -8.55 39.77 16.69
N ALA A 768 -9.01 38.53 16.61
CA ALA A 768 -8.86 37.54 17.71
C ALA A 768 -7.39 37.24 18.01
N GLY A 769 -6.58 37.05 16.98
CA GLY A 769 -5.14 36.85 17.10
C GLY A 769 -4.43 38.04 17.75
N GLU A 770 -4.68 39.25 17.27
CA GLU A 770 -4.12 40.47 17.86
C GLU A 770 -4.53 40.69 19.31
N LYS A 771 -5.77 40.34 19.66
CA LYS A 771 -6.25 40.39 21.03
C LYS A 771 -5.48 39.43 21.93
N ALA A 772 -5.23 38.22 21.48
CA ALA A 772 -4.46 37.23 22.24
C ALA A 772 -2.99 37.64 22.37
N VAL A 773 -2.37 38.16 21.31
CA VAL A 773 -1.00 38.69 21.31
C VAL A 773 -0.88 39.82 22.35
N ARG A 774 -1.75 40.82 22.28
CA ARG A 774 -1.76 41.95 23.24
C ARG A 774 -1.93 41.48 24.67
N TRP A 775 -2.74 40.48 24.90
CA TRP A 775 -2.94 39.92 26.25
C TRP A 775 -1.68 39.24 26.75
N ILE A 776 -1.05 38.38 25.95
CA ILE A 776 0.19 37.68 26.32
C ILE A 776 1.34 38.67 26.54
N GLU A 777 1.49 39.68 25.66
CA GLU A 777 2.48 40.74 25.84
C GLU A 777 2.25 41.53 27.13
N GLY A 778 0.98 41.80 27.47
CA GLY A 778 0.63 42.46 28.74
C GLY A 778 1.04 41.65 29.96
N LEU A 779 0.90 40.33 29.93
CA LEU A 779 1.31 39.43 31.03
C LEU A 779 2.84 39.30 31.16
N THR A 780 3.56 39.38 30.06
CA THR A 780 5.00 39.13 29.98
C THR A 780 5.83 40.41 30.10
N ARG A 781 5.20 41.60 29.88
CA ARG A 781 5.87 42.88 29.99
C ARG A 781 6.22 43.17 31.44
N ASP A 782 7.48 43.50 31.70
CA ASP A 782 7.93 43.92 33.05
C ASP A 782 7.53 45.34 33.35
N VAL A 783 7.22 45.56 34.64
CA VAL A 783 6.95 46.90 35.14
C VAL A 783 8.28 47.64 35.27
N GLU A 784 8.39 48.80 34.61
CA GLU A 784 9.59 49.62 34.62
C GLU A 784 9.48 50.80 35.58
N VAL A 785 10.47 50.96 36.46
CA VAL A 785 10.56 52.12 37.34
C VAL A 785 10.73 53.39 36.54
N GLY A 786 9.93 54.40 36.85
CA GLY A 786 9.96 55.73 36.19
C GLY A 786 9.02 55.81 34.98
N LYS A 787 8.37 54.68 34.52
CA LYS A 787 7.45 54.70 33.39
C LYS A 787 6.02 55.04 33.79
N GLU A 788 5.28 55.71 32.88
CA GLU A 788 3.87 56.04 33.06
C GLU A 788 2.97 54.92 32.55
N TYR A 789 1.96 54.58 33.36
CA TYR A 789 0.92 53.60 33.00
C TYR A 789 -0.46 54.17 33.23
N LEU A 790 -1.38 53.90 32.35
CA LEU A 790 -2.80 54.10 32.63
C LEU A 790 -3.31 52.81 33.32
N GLY A 791 -3.63 52.93 34.60
CA GLY A 791 -4.06 51.77 35.39
C GLY A 791 -5.46 51.96 35.94
N LYS A 792 -6.12 50.85 36.28
CA LYS A 792 -7.48 50.82 36.83
C LYS A 792 -7.48 50.53 38.32
N VAL A 793 -8.24 51.29 39.12
CA VAL A 793 -8.37 51.07 40.56
C VAL A 793 -9.13 49.77 40.81
N THR A 794 -8.46 48.79 41.45
CA THR A 794 -9.03 47.48 41.81
C THR A 794 -9.53 47.39 43.22
N ARG A 795 -8.83 48.06 44.16
CA ARG A 795 -9.17 48.05 45.57
C ARG A 795 -8.79 49.39 46.22
N ILE A 796 -9.57 49.80 47.19
CA ILE A 796 -9.31 50.98 48.02
C ILE A 796 -9.09 50.56 49.48
N MET A 797 -8.07 51.12 50.09
CA MET A 797 -7.72 50.97 51.50
C MET A 797 -7.53 52.33 52.13
N ASN A 798 -7.63 52.42 53.46
CA ASN A 798 -7.45 53.71 54.14
C ASN A 798 -6.06 54.38 53.97
N PHE A 799 -5.04 53.63 53.54
CA PHE A 799 -3.67 54.08 53.29
C PHE A 799 -3.36 54.31 51.80
N GLY A 800 -4.26 53.97 50.85
CA GLY A 800 -4.04 54.13 49.42
C GLY A 800 -4.97 53.29 48.53
N ALA A 801 -4.80 53.43 47.25
CA ALA A 801 -5.51 52.66 46.22
C ALA A 801 -4.58 51.65 45.52
N PHE A 802 -5.04 50.46 45.33
CA PHE A 802 -4.39 49.49 44.45
C PHE A 802 -4.85 49.71 42.99
N VAL A 803 -3.90 49.87 42.14
CA VAL A 803 -4.13 50.14 40.71
C VAL A 803 -3.46 49.08 39.87
N GLU A 804 -4.27 48.39 39.06
CA GLU A 804 -3.76 47.42 38.07
C GLU A 804 -3.23 48.22 36.89
N ILE A 805 -1.89 48.17 36.67
CA ILE A 805 -1.16 48.90 35.63
C ILE A 805 -0.85 48.07 34.41
N LEU A 806 -0.79 46.75 34.55
CA LEU A 806 -0.72 45.73 33.50
C LEU A 806 -1.58 44.54 33.92
N PRO A 807 -2.07 43.72 33.03
CA PRO A 807 -2.90 42.56 33.37
C PRO A 807 -2.23 41.68 34.44
N GLY A 808 -2.91 41.53 35.59
CA GLY A 808 -2.43 40.79 36.76
C GLY A 808 -1.32 41.46 37.57
N LYS A 809 -0.90 42.68 37.24
CA LYS A 809 0.14 43.44 37.98
C LYS A 809 -0.44 44.70 38.61
N GLU A 810 -0.63 44.65 39.93
CA GLU A 810 -1.12 45.74 40.74
C GLU A 810 0.04 46.49 41.43
N GLY A 811 -0.11 47.81 41.55
CA GLY A 811 0.74 48.61 42.36
C GLY A 811 -0.06 49.44 43.35
N LEU A 812 0.59 49.89 44.45
CA LEU A 812 -0.01 50.72 45.43
C LEU A 812 0.26 52.21 45.18
N VAL A 813 -0.80 52.99 44.97
CA VAL A 813 -0.75 54.45 45.07
C VAL A 813 -1.07 54.81 46.52
N HIS A 814 -0.03 55.15 47.31
CA HIS A 814 -0.21 55.59 48.71
C HIS A 814 -1.04 56.87 48.74
N ILE A 815 -1.84 57.10 49.77
CA ILE A 815 -2.74 58.26 49.90
C ILE A 815 -2.01 59.58 49.69
N SER A 816 -0.74 59.72 50.06
CA SER A 816 0.10 60.90 49.86
C SER A 816 0.57 61.07 48.40
N GLN A 817 0.34 60.08 47.57
CA GLN A 817 0.74 60.09 46.15
C GLN A 817 -0.47 60.16 45.16
N LEU A 818 -1.69 60.32 45.72
CA LEU A 818 -2.92 60.42 44.94
C LEU A 818 -3.15 61.81 44.33
N ALA A 819 -2.74 62.89 45.06
CA ALA A 819 -2.92 64.26 44.62
C ALA A 819 -1.75 65.15 45.08
N ASP A 820 -1.68 66.39 44.64
CA ASP A 820 -0.72 67.42 45.00
C ASP A 820 -1.08 68.09 46.31
N TYR A 821 -2.28 67.84 46.86
CA TYR A 821 -2.78 68.34 48.14
C TYR A 821 -2.98 67.20 49.14
N ARG A 822 -3.20 67.54 50.45
CA ARG A 822 -3.42 66.55 51.49
C ARG A 822 -4.82 65.92 51.32
N VAL A 823 -4.87 64.65 50.92
CA VAL A 823 -6.12 63.88 50.78
C VAL A 823 -6.58 63.35 52.12
N PRO A 824 -7.83 63.71 52.61
CA PRO A 824 -8.34 63.22 53.92
C PRO A 824 -8.69 61.72 53.87
N ARG A 825 -9.36 61.24 52.78
CA ARG A 825 -9.71 59.84 52.57
C ARG A 825 -9.51 59.49 51.12
N VAL A 826 -9.12 58.25 50.84
CA VAL A 826 -8.82 57.78 49.47
C VAL A 826 -10.05 57.84 48.56
N GLU A 827 -11.22 57.54 49.15
CA GLU A 827 -12.53 57.54 48.43
C GLU A 827 -12.96 58.94 47.98
N ASP A 828 -12.39 60.00 48.58
CA ASP A 828 -12.68 61.42 48.18
C ASP A 828 -12.02 61.80 46.86
N VAL A 829 -11.07 60.98 46.33
CA VAL A 829 -10.26 61.25 45.17
C VAL A 829 -10.40 60.21 44.07
N VAL A 830 -10.62 58.92 44.48
CA VAL A 830 -10.73 57.82 43.50
C VAL A 830 -11.80 56.79 43.92
N ALA A 831 -12.48 56.22 42.96
CA ALA A 831 -13.41 55.11 43.13
C ALA A 831 -12.89 53.80 42.51
N ILE A 832 -13.38 52.65 42.99
CA ILE A 832 -13.06 51.34 42.30
C ILE A 832 -13.57 51.41 40.88
N GLY A 833 -12.70 51.06 39.93
CA GLY A 833 -12.98 51.10 38.49
C GLY A 833 -12.47 52.36 37.78
N ASP A 834 -12.05 53.41 38.54
CA ASP A 834 -11.48 54.61 37.91
C ASP A 834 -10.17 54.30 37.18
N GLU A 835 -9.97 54.97 36.07
CA GLU A 835 -8.72 54.91 35.31
C GLU A 835 -7.80 56.06 35.75
N LEU A 836 -6.57 55.74 36.11
CA LEU A 836 -5.59 56.71 36.63
C LEU A 836 -4.26 56.62 35.86
N MET A 837 -3.75 57.74 35.40
CA MET A 837 -2.34 57.84 35.03
C MET A 837 -1.44 57.80 36.25
N VAL A 838 -0.55 56.84 36.28
CA VAL A 838 0.39 56.68 37.44
C VAL A 838 1.82 56.43 36.94
N VAL A 839 2.80 56.83 37.67
CA VAL A 839 4.23 56.60 37.46
C VAL A 839 4.69 55.54 38.44
N VAL A 840 5.45 54.54 37.97
CA VAL A 840 6.12 53.63 38.91
C VAL A 840 7.30 54.31 39.59
N THR A 841 7.21 54.49 40.86
CA THR A 841 8.25 55.21 41.67
C THR A 841 9.33 54.26 42.16
N GLU A 842 8.95 53.02 42.46
CA GLU A 842 9.85 52.04 43.04
C GLU A 842 9.23 50.64 42.94
N ILE A 843 10.08 49.64 42.78
CA ILE A 843 9.75 48.21 42.98
C ILE A 843 10.61 47.74 44.13
N ASP A 844 9.96 47.35 45.21
CA ASP A 844 10.69 46.94 46.42
C ASP A 844 11.33 45.56 46.30
N ARG A 845 12.15 45.15 47.25
CA ARG A 845 12.86 43.84 47.24
C ARG A 845 11.92 42.63 47.31
N MET A 846 10.65 42.85 47.61
CA MET A 846 9.60 41.79 47.57
C MET A 846 8.75 41.85 46.34
N GLY A 847 9.13 42.64 45.32
CA GLY A 847 8.41 42.76 44.04
C GLY A 847 7.14 43.61 44.10
N ARG A 848 6.90 44.37 45.21
CA ARG A 848 5.73 45.22 45.27
C ARG A 848 6.00 46.56 44.59
N VAL A 849 5.05 46.96 43.73
CA VAL A 849 5.13 48.13 42.88
C VAL A 849 4.52 49.34 43.65
N ASN A 850 5.31 50.38 43.86
CA ASN A 850 4.86 51.66 44.35
C ASN A 850 4.57 52.61 43.21
N LEU A 851 3.37 53.19 43.23
CA LEU A 851 2.87 54.07 42.15
C LEU A 851 2.63 55.52 42.73
N SER A 852 2.76 56.51 41.85
CA SER A 852 2.44 57.87 42.12
C SER A 852 1.58 58.50 41.01
N ARG A 853 0.34 58.85 41.36
CA ARG A 853 -0.52 59.67 40.48
C ARG A 853 -0.02 61.14 40.48
N ARG A 854 0.41 61.61 41.59
CA ARG A 854 0.99 62.98 41.72
C ARG A 854 2.16 63.17 40.75
N ALA A 855 3.12 62.23 40.70
CA ALA A 855 4.23 62.35 39.77
C ALA A 855 3.78 62.31 38.28
N ALA A 856 2.74 61.53 37.97
CA ALA A 856 2.15 61.51 36.63
C ALA A 856 1.51 62.88 36.28
N MET A 857 0.80 63.48 37.19
CA MET A 857 0.20 64.83 37.02
C MET A 857 1.28 65.89 36.82
N GLU A 858 2.33 65.90 37.67
CA GLU A 858 3.47 66.84 37.55
C GLU A 858 4.17 66.69 36.17
N ARG A 859 4.37 65.47 35.65
CA ARG A 859 4.92 65.24 34.31
C ARG A 859 3.98 65.68 33.20
N HIS A 860 2.70 65.50 33.39
CA HIS A 860 1.71 65.97 32.40
C HIS A 860 1.67 67.49 32.30
N MET A 861 1.68 68.17 33.50
CA MET A 861 1.78 69.65 33.51
C MET A 861 3.07 70.19 32.90
N ALA A 862 4.18 69.51 33.10
CA ALA A 862 5.47 69.89 32.54
C ALA A 862 5.48 69.75 31.00
N ARG A 863 4.70 68.79 30.43
CA ARG A 863 4.57 68.57 28.98
C ARG A 863 3.58 69.52 28.33
N THR A 864 2.48 69.85 29.00
CA THR A 864 1.32 70.50 28.35
C THR A 864 1.21 72.00 28.74
N GLY A 865 1.90 72.47 29.75
CA GLY A 865 1.85 73.86 30.29
C GLY A 865 0.46 74.28 30.83
N ALA A 866 -0.47 73.29 30.98
CA ALA A 866 -1.81 73.56 31.46
C ALA A 866 -2.00 73.08 32.90
N PRO A 867 -2.71 73.80 33.81
CA PRO A 867 -3.03 73.34 35.16
C PRO A 867 -3.99 72.14 35.16
N ALA A 868 -3.69 71.17 36.00
CA ALA A 868 -4.56 69.96 36.15
C ALA A 868 -5.88 70.38 36.84
N GLY A 869 -6.94 70.50 36.02
CA GLY A 869 -8.23 70.90 36.57
C GLY A 869 -9.37 71.19 35.57
N ALA A 870 -9.20 70.85 34.26
CA ALA A 870 -10.30 71.08 33.29
C ALA A 870 -10.58 69.83 32.52
N GLY A 871 -11.41 68.90 33.08
CA GLY A 871 -11.80 67.73 32.33
C GLY A 871 -12.58 66.64 33.08
N ALA A 872 -13.22 66.94 34.21
CA ALA A 872 -14.02 65.98 34.95
C ALA A 872 -15.43 66.48 35.43
N ASP A 873 -15.85 67.67 35.05
CA ASP A 873 -17.16 68.23 35.48
C ASP A 873 -18.14 68.50 34.32
N ALA A 874 -18.01 67.87 33.15
CA ALA A 874 -18.92 68.16 32.06
C ALA A 874 -19.92 66.99 31.72
N GLU A 875 -20.01 65.94 32.49
CA GLU A 875 -21.03 64.91 32.36
C GLU A 875 -21.71 64.46 33.65
N ARG A 876 -22.08 65.43 34.50
CA ARG A 876 -23.05 65.24 35.55
C ARG A 876 -23.99 66.45 35.64
N SER A 877 -24.91 66.54 34.70
CA SER A 877 -26.17 67.19 34.83
C SER A 877 -27.23 66.51 33.98
#